data_3052a88b2731140e0a725de52b69b8db
#
_entry.id   3052a88b2731140e0a725de52b69b8db
#
_cell.length_a   1.000
_cell.length_b   1.000
_cell.length_c   1.000
_cell.angle_alpha   90.00
_cell.angle_beta   90.00
_cell.angle_gamma   90.00
#
_symmetry.space_group_name_H-M   'P 1'
#
loop_
_entity.id
_entity.type
_entity.pdbx_description
1 polymer ?
#
loop_
_entity_poly.entity_id
_entity_poly.type
_entity_poly.pdbx_seq_one_letter_code
_entity_poly.pdbx_strand_id
1 'polypeptide(L)'
;MTSQNQERLHALDAVRAFALLLGIVFHAMMSFVPGAWIFLDHSPSATLGVVFFTSHTFRMSLFFVMAGFFAHLMLTRRGPRAFWADRLKRIGVPLVVGWLLIFPAVAAAMYFSIKWVYGSAVPQAMAHPPAMPHGYFPLAHFWFLYYLLMLYALVFAVRALIARLDPAARLRGLVDRGVALLVRGPGLALLLGVPLAAVLYFLPDWKSVIGIPTPDMTLIPQTPALVAFGTAFAFGWLLHRQPRLLDTFERRGFGYLIAGIALTAACLILGKVTQPASATPHDLMKLGFALAYTGSIWGWVFGLIGLAMRYLNTESPVRRYLADSSYWLYLTHLPLVLFLQGYVATMHLSWVVKLPVILTVTLAVLLLSYHYLVRPTFIGQLLNGRKYPRRGQRAAPAASAAAAPAAATAGEVLAELRGARKRYGQIVALDGVDLQLRRGELLALLGPNGAGKSTAISLFLGLTEPDAGSVQLLGRAPQEVESRRGIGVMMQEVTLPQELKVAELVELTRSYYAEPLSMRQVLEMTGTQPLAARRYAKLSGGQKRQAQFAMAVCGQPRLLFLDEPTAGLDIQAREAMWRTIRDLVARGCSIVLTTHYLEEAEALADRVAVLSSGRLIALGTVDEIRGVVSRKEIRCTSSLSAELVRVWPGVTQASRDARRLNITAVDAEAVVRQLLASDATLRDLEVRQAGLAEAFAELTKEAA
;
A
#
# COMPACT_ATOMS: atom_id res chain seq x y z
N MET A 1 -7.85 4.19 -2.95
CA MET A 1 -6.46 4.59 -3.27
C MET A 1 -6.25 4.30 -4.74
N THR A 2 -5.81 5.27 -5.52
CA THR A 2 -5.48 5.08 -6.94
C THR A 2 -4.33 4.07 -7.08
N SER A 3 -4.23 3.34 -8.20
CA SER A 3 -3.15 2.40 -8.52
C SER A 3 -1.76 3.02 -8.28
N GLN A 4 -1.59 4.29 -8.59
CA GLN A 4 -0.40 5.10 -8.32
C GLN A 4 0.00 5.15 -6.83
N ASN A 5 -0.94 5.09 -5.88
CA ASN A 5 -0.63 5.07 -4.45
C ASN A 5 -0.18 3.69 -3.95
N GLN A 6 -0.63 2.60 -4.58
CA GLN A 6 -0.14 1.24 -4.26
C GLN A 6 1.27 1.00 -4.82
N GLU A 7 1.54 1.42 -6.04
CA GLU A 7 2.86 1.34 -6.67
C GLU A 7 3.91 2.10 -5.83
N ARG A 8 3.57 3.28 -5.31
CA ARG A 8 4.44 4.08 -4.43
C ARG A 8 4.79 3.37 -3.11
N LEU A 9 3.87 2.58 -2.54
CA LEU A 9 4.13 1.84 -1.32
C LEU A 9 5.14 0.70 -1.53
N HIS A 10 5.14 0.02 -2.69
CA HIS A 10 6.11 -1.03 -3.02
C HIS A 10 7.54 -0.49 -3.11
N ALA A 11 7.72 0.67 -3.74
CA ALA A 11 9.02 1.34 -3.80
C ALA A 11 9.55 1.71 -2.41
N LEU A 12 8.70 2.28 -1.56
CA LEU A 12 9.09 2.70 -0.20
C LEU A 12 9.35 1.51 0.74
N ASP A 13 8.60 0.41 0.59
CA ASP A 13 8.90 -0.84 1.30
C ASP A 13 10.25 -1.44 0.87
N ALA A 14 10.60 -1.35 -0.43
CA ALA A 14 11.91 -1.76 -0.92
C ALA A 14 13.04 -0.89 -0.35
N VAL A 15 12.85 0.43 -0.23
CA VAL A 15 13.81 1.35 0.41
C VAL A 15 14.03 0.99 1.87
N ARG A 16 12.95 0.68 2.62
CA ARG A 16 13.05 0.25 4.02
C ARG A 16 13.84 -1.04 4.16
N ALA A 17 13.54 -2.04 3.31
CA ALA A 17 14.25 -3.32 3.29
C ALA A 17 15.73 -3.13 2.94
N PHE A 18 16.03 -2.32 1.95
CA PHE A 18 17.40 -1.97 1.57
C PHE A 18 18.18 -1.36 2.75
N ALA A 19 17.60 -0.38 3.46
CA ALA A 19 18.26 0.26 4.61
C ALA A 19 18.56 -0.75 5.73
N LEU A 20 17.69 -1.73 6.00
CA LEU A 20 17.90 -2.78 6.99
C LEU A 20 18.96 -3.79 6.54
N LEU A 21 18.89 -4.28 5.30
CA LEU A 21 19.84 -5.25 4.75
C LEU A 21 21.24 -4.66 4.60
N LEU A 22 21.35 -3.37 4.23
CA LEU A 22 22.61 -2.64 4.21
C LEU A 22 23.29 -2.61 5.59
N GLY A 23 22.50 -2.75 6.68
CA GLY A 23 23.03 -2.90 8.04
C GLY A 23 23.84 -4.17 8.26
N ILE A 24 23.47 -5.26 7.60
CA ILE A 24 24.23 -6.53 7.67
C ILE A 24 25.57 -6.36 6.96
N VAL A 25 25.54 -5.78 5.77
CA VAL A 25 26.77 -5.48 5.00
C VAL A 25 27.68 -4.54 5.78
N PHE A 26 27.11 -3.51 6.39
CA PHE A 26 27.81 -2.56 7.24
C PHE A 26 28.55 -3.25 8.40
N HIS A 27 27.88 -4.09 9.18
CA HIS A 27 28.51 -4.79 10.30
C HIS A 27 29.52 -5.83 9.80
N ALA A 28 29.27 -6.49 8.67
CA ALA A 28 30.20 -7.48 8.12
C ALA A 28 31.54 -6.90 7.66
N MET A 29 31.57 -5.62 7.24
CA MET A 29 32.81 -4.98 6.79
C MET A 29 33.62 -4.32 7.91
N MET A 30 33.05 -4.15 9.12
CA MET A 30 33.67 -3.36 10.19
C MET A 30 35.02 -3.92 10.63
N SER A 31 35.24 -5.26 10.66
CA SER A 31 36.51 -5.86 11.03
C SER A 31 37.66 -5.57 10.06
N PHE A 32 37.36 -5.12 8.84
CA PHE A 32 38.36 -4.74 7.83
C PHE A 32 38.67 -3.24 7.81
N VAL A 33 37.99 -2.44 8.64
CA VAL A 33 38.16 -0.99 8.73
C VAL A 33 38.84 -0.61 10.01
N PRO A 34 40.06 -0.01 9.96
CA PRO A 34 40.79 0.38 11.15
C PRO A 34 39.98 1.29 12.07
N GLY A 35 39.94 0.96 13.36
CA GLY A 35 39.25 1.72 14.39
C GLY A 35 37.71 1.66 14.38
N ALA A 36 37.13 0.87 13.47
CA ALA A 36 35.66 0.75 13.37
C ALA A 36 35.10 -0.41 14.20
N TRP A 37 35.93 -1.37 14.63
CA TRP A 37 35.46 -2.57 15.32
C TRP A 37 36.34 -2.96 16.51
N ILE A 38 35.88 -3.93 17.28
CA ILE A 38 36.58 -4.49 18.47
C ILE A 38 37.91 -5.18 18.15
N PHE A 39 38.05 -5.68 16.95
CA PHE A 39 39.31 -6.22 16.44
C PHE A 39 39.48 -5.88 14.97
N LEU A 40 40.74 -5.86 14.52
CA LEU A 40 41.10 -5.62 13.13
C LEU A 40 41.55 -6.92 12.47
N ASP A 41 41.02 -7.21 11.29
CA ASP A 41 41.49 -8.36 10.49
C ASP A 41 42.87 -8.09 9.90
N HIS A 42 43.61 -9.16 9.60
CA HIS A 42 44.95 -9.09 8.97
C HIS A 42 44.94 -8.47 7.57
N SER A 43 43.77 -8.33 6.94
CA SER A 43 43.58 -7.75 5.60
C SER A 43 42.73 -6.48 5.67
N PRO A 44 43.22 -5.37 6.27
CA PRO A 44 42.46 -4.11 6.31
C PRO A 44 42.33 -3.49 4.92
N SER A 45 41.26 -2.71 4.71
CA SER A 45 40.97 -2.13 3.40
C SER A 45 40.49 -0.69 3.49
N ALA A 46 41.25 0.21 2.85
CA ALA A 46 40.83 1.61 2.69
C ALA A 46 39.56 1.74 1.83
N THR A 47 39.40 0.88 0.82
CA THR A 47 38.18 0.84 -0.02
C THR A 47 36.95 0.53 0.81
N LEU A 48 37.03 -0.46 1.70
CA LEU A 48 35.94 -0.76 2.63
C LEU A 48 35.70 0.36 3.63
N GLY A 49 36.74 1.11 4.01
CA GLY A 49 36.61 2.33 4.81
C GLY A 49 35.74 3.40 4.12
N VAL A 50 35.92 3.60 2.82
CA VAL A 50 35.06 4.52 2.01
C VAL A 50 33.62 4.01 1.93
N VAL A 51 33.41 2.71 1.68
CA VAL A 51 32.08 2.10 1.62
C VAL A 51 31.39 2.16 3.00
N PHE A 52 32.15 1.91 4.06
CA PHE A 52 31.69 2.02 5.44
C PHE A 52 31.20 3.44 5.75
N PHE A 53 32.03 4.46 5.53
CA PHE A 53 31.69 5.87 5.75
C PHE A 53 30.46 6.26 4.95
N THR A 54 30.45 5.96 3.65
CA THR A 54 29.32 6.27 2.75
C THR A 54 28.02 5.65 3.23
N SER A 55 28.02 4.34 3.54
CA SER A 55 26.80 3.64 3.98
C SER A 55 26.34 4.12 5.36
N HIS A 56 27.27 4.47 6.25
CA HIS A 56 26.95 4.98 7.58
C HIS A 56 26.31 6.36 7.54
N THR A 57 26.69 7.21 6.59
CA THR A 57 26.18 8.57 6.44
C THR A 57 24.66 8.61 6.32
N PHE A 58 24.04 7.81 5.45
CA PHE A 58 22.61 7.95 5.13
C PHE A 58 21.71 6.83 5.64
N ARG A 59 22.26 5.62 5.91
CA ARG A 59 21.47 4.41 6.15
C ARG A 59 20.41 4.58 7.23
N MET A 60 20.80 5.11 8.39
CA MET A 60 19.86 5.26 9.50
C MET A 60 18.86 6.38 9.28
N SER A 61 19.28 7.52 8.70
CA SER A 61 18.38 8.62 8.34
C SER A 61 17.33 8.15 7.31
N LEU A 62 17.73 7.36 6.31
CA LEU A 62 16.81 6.76 5.34
C LEU A 62 15.79 5.84 6.01
N PHE A 63 16.24 5.00 6.95
CA PHE A 63 15.35 4.15 7.73
C PHE A 63 14.33 4.95 8.55
N PHE A 64 14.77 6.01 9.25
CA PHE A 64 13.87 6.82 10.07
C PHE A 64 12.89 7.67 9.24
N VAL A 65 13.27 8.11 8.03
CA VAL A 65 12.33 8.71 7.07
C VAL A 65 11.22 7.72 6.71
N MET A 66 11.57 6.48 6.39
CA MET A 66 10.57 5.43 6.10
C MET A 66 9.71 5.14 7.33
N ALA A 67 10.30 5.06 8.51
CA ALA A 67 9.58 4.83 9.76
C ALA A 67 8.54 5.93 10.04
N GLY A 68 8.89 7.20 9.84
CA GLY A 68 7.98 8.35 9.98
C GLY A 68 6.84 8.32 8.95
N PHE A 69 7.14 7.99 7.70
CA PHE A 69 6.14 7.85 6.64
C PHE A 69 5.10 6.78 6.97
N PHE A 70 5.55 5.56 7.30
CA PHE A 70 4.66 4.46 7.64
C PHE A 70 3.95 4.66 8.99
N ALA A 71 4.54 5.41 9.92
CA ALA A 71 3.90 5.77 11.18
C ALA A 71 2.67 6.65 10.94
N HIS A 72 2.80 7.70 10.14
CA HIS A 72 1.66 8.56 9.80
C HIS A 72 0.59 7.82 9.00
N LEU A 73 1.00 7.00 8.03
CA LEU A 73 0.08 6.14 7.26
C LEU A 73 -0.74 5.23 8.17
N MET A 74 -0.08 4.57 9.13
CA MET A 74 -0.76 3.64 10.03
C MET A 74 -1.68 4.37 11.02
N LEU A 75 -1.23 5.51 11.56
CA LEU A 75 -2.03 6.31 12.47
C LEU A 75 -3.31 6.82 11.81
N THR A 76 -3.22 7.29 10.56
CA THR A 76 -4.38 7.78 9.81
C THR A 76 -5.37 6.68 9.45
N ARG A 77 -4.89 5.44 9.23
CA ARG A 77 -5.74 4.30 8.86
C ARG A 77 -6.39 3.59 10.04
N ARG A 78 -5.68 3.45 11.17
CA ARG A 78 -6.09 2.58 12.29
C ARG A 78 -6.38 3.33 13.58
N GLY A 79 -6.09 4.62 13.64
CA GLY A 79 -6.24 5.44 14.85
C GLY A 79 -5.17 5.18 15.93
N PRO A 80 -5.17 6.01 17.01
CA PRO A 80 -4.07 6.03 17.98
C PRO A 80 -3.97 4.77 18.84
N ARG A 81 -5.10 4.21 19.29
CA ARG A 81 -5.10 3.01 20.14
C ARG A 81 -4.53 1.79 19.41
N ALA A 82 -5.01 1.53 18.19
CA ALA A 82 -4.52 0.43 17.38
C ALA A 82 -3.06 0.63 16.93
N PHE A 83 -2.64 1.87 16.70
CA PHE A 83 -1.25 2.22 16.43
C PHE A 83 -0.34 1.80 17.58
N TRP A 84 -0.62 2.22 18.82
CA TRP A 84 0.20 1.89 19.98
C TRP A 84 0.22 0.39 20.28
N ALA A 85 -0.92 -0.29 20.22
CA ALA A 85 -1.00 -1.73 20.41
C ALA A 85 -0.11 -2.48 19.39
N ASP A 86 -0.12 -2.08 18.12
CA ASP A 86 0.72 -2.67 17.09
C ASP A 86 2.20 -2.34 17.29
N ARG A 87 2.56 -1.08 17.64
CA ARG A 87 3.96 -0.68 17.85
C ARG A 87 4.58 -1.34 19.05
N LEU A 88 3.89 -1.39 20.18
CA LEU A 88 4.36 -2.11 21.37
C LEU A 88 4.56 -3.60 21.09
N LYS A 89 3.63 -4.21 20.37
CA LYS A 89 3.73 -5.62 19.99
C LYS A 89 4.89 -5.90 19.03
N ARG A 90 5.09 -5.07 17.98
CA ARG A 90 6.06 -5.33 16.91
C ARG A 90 7.43 -4.73 17.12
N ILE A 91 7.57 -3.77 18.02
CA ILE A 91 8.84 -3.09 18.32
C ILE A 91 9.19 -3.25 19.78
N GLY A 92 8.27 -3.01 20.71
CA GLY A 92 8.53 -3.12 22.13
C GLY A 92 8.85 -4.55 22.57
N VAL A 93 8.05 -5.53 22.14
CA VAL A 93 8.31 -6.95 22.44
C VAL A 93 9.66 -7.41 21.84
N PRO A 94 9.97 -7.17 20.54
CA PRO A 94 11.29 -7.50 19.99
C PRO A 94 12.46 -6.74 20.64
N LEU A 95 12.25 -5.52 21.11
CA LEU A 95 13.29 -4.79 21.85
C LEU A 95 13.65 -5.52 23.17
N VAL A 96 12.66 -5.88 23.98
CA VAL A 96 12.90 -6.50 25.30
C VAL A 96 13.30 -7.96 25.14
N VAL A 97 12.46 -8.78 24.47
CA VAL A 97 12.70 -10.21 24.32
C VAL A 97 13.89 -10.49 23.41
N GLY A 98 14.01 -9.73 22.31
CA GLY A 98 15.14 -9.83 21.40
C GLY A 98 16.46 -9.48 22.09
N TRP A 99 16.49 -8.41 22.88
CA TRP A 99 17.67 -8.03 23.64
C TRP A 99 18.07 -9.14 24.65
N LEU A 100 17.11 -9.66 25.43
CA LEU A 100 17.36 -10.72 26.40
C LEU A 100 17.93 -12.01 25.77
N LEU A 101 17.50 -12.35 24.57
CA LEU A 101 17.92 -13.60 23.89
C LEU A 101 19.16 -13.42 23.02
N ILE A 102 19.28 -12.28 22.34
CA ILE A 102 20.31 -12.06 21.32
C ILE A 102 21.57 -11.41 21.94
N PHE A 103 21.43 -10.55 22.94
CA PHE A 103 22.59 -9.91 23.57
C PHE A 103 23.57 -10.92 24.21
N PRO A 104 23.15 -11.96 24.95
CA PRO A 104 24.04 -13.00 25.40
C PRO A 104 24.78 -13.72 24.26
N ALA A 105 24.11 -13.96 23.14
CA ALA A 105 24.73 -14.54 21.95
C ALA A 105 25.75 -13.60 21.30
N VAL A 106 25.51 -12.29 21.31
CA VAL A 106 26.49 -11.26 20.89
C VAL A 106 27.69 -11.28 21.80
N ALA A 107 27.49 -11.30 23.13
CA ALA A 107 28.56 -11.33 24.10
C ALA A 107 29.42 -12.61 23.97
N ALA A 108 28.79 -13.76 23.79
CA ALA A 108 29.49 -15.03 23.55
C ALA A 108 30.28 -15.00 22.23
N ALA A 109 29.66 -14.53 21.12
CA ALA A 109 30.35 -14.41 19.83
C ALA A 109 31.56 -13.46 19.94
N MET A 110 31.42 -12.35 20.66
CA MET A 110 32.48 -11.39 20.92
C MET A 110 33.62 -12.03 21.72
N TYR A 111 33.29 -12.76 22.79
CA TYR A 111 34.28 -13.48 23.59
C TYR A 111 35.11 -14.48 22.78
N PHE A 112 34.41 -15.33 21.98
CA PHE A 112 35.11 -16.30 21.14
C PHE A 112 35.94 -15.62 20.05
N SER A 113 35.46 -14.55 19.45
CA SER A 113 36.18 -13.81 18.42
C SER A 113 37.45 -13.17 18.97
N ILE A 114 37.39 -12.53 20.14
CA ILE A 114 38.57 -11.96 20.80
C ILE A 114 39.58 -13.06 21.11
N LYS A 115 39.10 -14.20 21.64
CA LYS A 115 39.96 -15.34 21.97
C LYS A 115 40.66 -15.93 20.74
N TRP A 116 39.96 -16.02 19.59
CA TRP A 116 40.54 -16.51 18.34
C TRP A 116 41.54 -15.54 17.74
N VAL A 117 41.24 -14.24 17.75
CA VAL A 117 42.11 -13.22 17.13
C VAL A 117 43.36 -12.95 17.95
N TYR A 118 43.26 -12.88 19.28
CA TYR A 118 44.37 -12.48 20.15
C TYR A 118 44.99 -13.63 20.96
N GLY A 119 44.34 -14.79 21.03
CA GLY A 119 44.81 -15.93 21.83
C GLY A 119 44.98 -15.58 23.31
N SER A 120 46.22 -15.75 23.82
CA SER A 120 46.63 -15.33 25.19
C SER A 120 47.05 -13.86 25.27
N ALA A 121 47.27 -13.19 24.14
CA ALA A 121 47.76 -11.81 24.04
C ALA A 121 46.62 -10.79 23.95
N VAL A 122 45.57 -10.96 24.76
CA VAL A 122 44.43 -10.02 24.79
C VAL A 122 44.92 -8.62 25.17
N PRO A 123 44.61 -7.57 24.38
CA PRO A 123 45.01 -6.21 24.69
C PRO A 123 44.63 -5.81 26.12
N GLN A 124 45.50 -5.12 26.85
CA GLN A 124 45.28 -4.76 28.25
C GLN A 124 44.00 -3.93 28.47
N ALA A 125 43.64 -3.08 27.50
CA ALA A 125 42.37 -2.33 27.48
C ALA A 125 41.11 -3.20 27.40
N MET A 126 41.22 -4.42 26.85
CA MET A 126 40.10 -5.39 26.78
C MET A 126 40.13 -6.33 28.01
N ALA A 127 41.30 -6.62 28.54
CA ALA A 127 41.45 -7.43 29.75
C ALA A 127 40.98 -6.67 31.00
N HIS A 128 41.20 -5.36 31.03
CA HIS A 128 40.78 -4.43 32.09
C HIS A 128 39.95 -3.28 31.51
N PRO A 129 38.68 -3.52 31.17
CA PRO A 129 37.84 -2.45 30.65
C PRO A 129 37.74 -1.33 31.69
N PRO A 130 37.73 -0.05 31.22
CA PRO A 130 37.53 1.10 32.12
C PRO A 130 36.21 0.95 32.87
N ALA A 131 36.12 1.58 34.07
CA ALA A 131 34.91 1.57 34.85
C ALA A 131 33.71 2.04 33.97
N MET A 132 32.64 1.25 34.00
CA MET A 132 31.47 1.55 33.19
C MET A 132 30.86 2.91 33.59
N PRO A 133 30.68 3.84 32.68
CA PRO A 133 30.09 5.14 33.00
C PRO A 133 28.66 5.00 33.56
N HIS A 134 28.24 5.98 34.37
CA HIS A 134 26.88 6.01 34.88
C HIS A 134 25.86 5.97 33.74
N GLY A 135 24.84 5.10 33.86
CA GLY A 135 23.83 4.90 32.83
C GLY A 135 24.26 3.97 31.70
N TYR A 136 25.38 3.22 31.88
CA TYR A 136 25.75 2.18 30.92
C TYR A 136 24.67 1.11 30.80
N PHE A 137 24.20 0.91 29.58
CA PHE A 137 23.29 -0.17 29.22
C PHE A 137 23.57 -0.58 27.77
N PRO A 138 24.05 -1.79 27.52
CA PRO A 138 24.49 -2.20 26.19
C PRO A 138 23.29 -2.52 25.28
N LEU A 139 22.73 -1.50 24.66
CA LEU A 139 21.67 -1.68 23.66
C LEU A 139 22.18 -2.38 22.40
N ALA A 140 23.48 -2.32 22.13
CA ALA A 140 24.10 -2.81 20.91
C ALA A 140 23.29 -2.32 19.67
N HIS A 141 23.02 -3.17 18.69
CA HIS A 141 22.25 -2.78 17.50
C HIS A 141 20.75 -2.56 17.76
N PHE A 142 20.20 -2.85 18.94
CA PHE A 142 18.79 -2.60 19.30
C PHE A 142 18.50 -1.13 19.62
N TRP A 143 19.51 -0.25 19.75
CA TRP A 143 19.33 1.16 20.05
C TRP A 143 18.32 1.85 19.12
N PHE A 144 18.23 1.42 17.85
CA PHE A 144 17.31 2.03 16.90
C PHE A 144 15.83 1.72 17.20
N LEU A 145 15.52 0.54 17.78
CA LEU A 145 14.15 0.22 18.23
C LEU A 145 13.76 1.08 19.43
N TYR A 146 14.70 1.30 20.34
CA TYR A 146 14.53 2.20 21.47
C TYR A 146 14.24 3.63 20.99
N TYR A 147 15.05 4.17 20.07
CA TYR A 147 14.83 5.49 19.48
C TYR A 147 13.50 5.57 18.71
N LEU A 148 13.14 4.52 18.03
CA LEU A 148 11.88 4.49 17.28
C LEU A 148 10.66 4.58 18.20
N LEU A 149 10.65 3.88 19.34
CA LEU A 149 9.59 4.00 20.34
C LEU A 149 9.55 5.39 20.97
N MET A 150 10.72 5.96 21.28
CA MET A 150 10.84 7.30 21.84
C MET A 150 10.33 8.36 20.84
N LEU A 151 10.67 8.25 19.55
CA LEU A 151 10.20 9.17 18.51
C LEU A 151 8.70 9.04 18.28
N TYR A 152 8.12 7.83 18.37
CA TYR A 152 6.66 7.69 18.36
C TYR A 152 6.01 8.45 19.52
N ALA A 153 6.52 8.29 20.75
CA ALA A 153 6.00 9.00 21.90
C ALA A 153 6.12 10.52 21.74
N LEU A 154 7.28 10.99 21.30
CA LEU A 154 7.54 12.40 21.05
C LEU A 154 6.58 13.00 20.01
N VAL A 155 6.39 12.32 18.87
CA VAL A 155 5.47 12.80 17.81
C VAL A 155 4.02 12.83 18.28
N PHE A 156 3.59 11.88 19.12
CA PHE A 156 2.25 11.93 19.70
C PHE A 156 2.09 13.11 20.66
N ALA A 157 3.10 13.40 21.50
CA ALA A 157 3.10 14.55 22.40
C ALA A 157 3.06 15.87 21.60
N VAL A 158 3.93 16.00 20.59
CA VAL A 158 3.96 17.19 19.70
C VAL A 158 2.63 17.35 18.95
N ARG A 159 2.06 16.26 18.44
CA ARG A 159 0.77 16.30 17.77
C ARG A 159 -0.35 16.76 18.70
N ALA A 160 -0.39 16.26 19.95
CA ALA A 160 -1.38 16.66 20.94
C ALA A 160 -1.24 18.16 21.26
N LEU A 161 0.00 18.65 21.40
CA LEU A 161 0.30 20.04 21.61
C LEU A 161 -0.16 20.91 20.42
N ILE A 162 0.22 20.53 19.20
CA ILE A 162 -0.18 21.26 17.97
C ILE A 162 -1.71 21.26 17.82
N ALA A 163 -2.39 20.15 18.14
CA ALA A 163 -3.85 20.09 18.05
C ALA A 163 -4.54 21.09 19.01
N ARG A 164 -3.91 21.37 20.16
CA ARG A 164 -4.39 22.37 21.12
C ARG A 164 -4.08 23.80 20.69
N LEU A 165 -2.87 24.04 20.14
CA LEU A 165 -2.39 25.39 19.79
C LEU A 165 -2.88 25.86 18.42
N ASP A 166 -3.16 24.93 17.50
CA ASP A 166 -3.58 25.20 16.11
C ASP A 166 -4.87 24.44 15.74
N PRO A 167 -6.01 24.69 16.41
CA PRO A 167 -7.26 24.02 16.12
C PRO A 167 -7.75 24.28 14.69
N ALA A 168 -7.49 25.46 14.15
CA ALA A 168 -7.84 25.86 12.79
C ALA A 168 -6.89 25.36 11.70
N ALA A 169 -5.86 24.59 12.06
CA ALA A 169 -4.86 24.04 11.14
C ALA A 169 -4.08 25.06 10.30
N ARG A 170 -4.00 26.32 10.74
CA ARG A 170 -3.31 27.42 10.01
C ARG A 170 -1.81 27.22 9.98
N LEU A 171 -1.20 26.91 11.13
CA LEU A 171 0.23 26.63 11.24
C LEU A 171 0.61 25.38 10.44
N ARG A 172 -0.20 24.33 10.54
CA ARG A 172 -0.01 23.10 9.75
C ARG A 172 -0.05 23.37 8.25
N GLY A 173 -0.99 24.19 7.79
CA GLY A 173 -1.09 24.60 6.38
C GLY A 173 0.09 25.48 5.93
N LEU A 174 0.64 26.32 6.83
CA LEU A 174 1.83 27.12 6.56
C LEU A 174 3.07 26.22 6.38
N VAL A 175 3.26 25.25 7.29
CA VAL A 175 4.36 24.27 7.21
C VAL A 175 4.26 23.47 5.90
N ASP A 176 3.08 22.99 5.54
CA ASP A 176 2.88 22.23 4.31
C ASP A 176 3.22 23.05 3.05
N ARG A 177 2.81 24.32 3.01
CA ARG A 177 3.18 25.26 1.92
C ARG A 177 4.67 25.56 1.88
N GLY A 178 5.29 25.78 3.04
CA GLY A 178 6.73 26.00 3.16
C GLY A 178 7.54 24.81 2.63
N VAL A 179 7.20 23.60 3.03
CA VAL A 179 7.86 22.36 2.55
C VAL A 179 7.67 22.20 1.03
N ALA A 180 6.46 22.42 0.51
CA ALA A 180 6.19 22.33 -0.93
C ALA A 180 6.97 23.37 -1.76
N LEU A 181 7.24 24.54 -1.19
CA LEU A 181 8.08 25.57 -1.83
C LEU A 181 9.56 25.19 -1.81
N LEU A 182 10.07 24.76 -0.65
CA LEU A 182 11.48 24.43 -0.45
C LEU A 182 11.96 23.22 -1.23
N VAL A 183 11.05 22.27 -1.49
CA VAL A 183 11.34 21.06 -2.29
C VAL A 183 11.69 21.38 -3.76
N ARG A 184 11.27 22.54 -4.26
CA ARG A 184 11.56 22.99 -5.64
C ARG A 184 13.02 23.36 -5.86
N GLY A 185 13.82 23.47 -4.81
CA GLY A 185 15.23 23.83 -4.84
C GLY A 185 16.04 23.06 -3.79
N PRO A 186 17.29 23.46 -3.51
CA PRO A 186 18.13 22.89 -2.47
C PRO A 186 17.68 23.25 -1.06
N GLY A 187 16.75 24.20 -0.90
CA GLY A 187 16.33 24.77 0.38
C GLY A 187 15.81 23.75 1.38
N LEU A 188 15.16 22.68 0.92
CA LEU A 188 14.68 21.63 1.80
C LEU A 188 15.84 20.84 2.42
N ALA A 189 16.86 20.46 1.64
CA ALA A 189 18.03 19.75 2.14
C ALA A 189 18.80 20.61 3.16
N LEU A 190 18.92 21.91 2.91
CA LEU A 190 19.54 22.87 3.85
C LEU A 190 18.71 22.98 5.14
N LEU A 191 17.41 23.19 5.05
CA LEU A 191 16.53 23.29 6.23
C LEU A 191 16.63 22.05 7.12
N LEU A 192 16.64 20.87 6.53
CA LEU A 192 16.72 19.60 7.25
C LEU A 192 18.15 19.30 7.75
N GLY A 193 19.19 19.79 7.08
CA GLY A 193 20.60 19.55 7.40
C GLY A 193 21.17 20.49 8.45
N VAL A 194 20.77 21.77 8.42
CA VAL A 194 21.35 22.81 9.30
C VAL A 194 21.24 22.51 10.81
N PRO A 195 20.11 22.01 11.34
CA PRO A 195 20.02 21.68 12.77
C PRO A 195 21.07 20.66 13.22
N LEU A 196 21.28 19.61 12.42
CA LEU A 196 22.30 18.60 12.72
C LEU A 196 23.71 19.15 12.52
N ALA A 197 23.94 19.95 11.46
CA ALA A 197 25.25 20.57 11.22
C ALA A 197 25.66 21.45 12.40
N ALA A 198 24.74 22.25 12.95
CA ALA A 198 24.97 23.06 14.12
C ALA A 198 25.33 22.22 15.35
N VAL A 199 24.57 21.15 15.63
CA VAL A 199 24.85 20.24 16.76
C VAL A 199 26.22 19.61 16.62
N LEU A 200 26.59 19.12 15.43
CA LEU A 200 27.88 18.48 15.18
C LEU A 200 29.04 19.48 15.27
N TYR A 201 28.82 20.71 14.80
CA TYR A 201 29.83 21.78 14.88
C TYR A 201 30.19 22.13 16.33
N PHE A 202 29.16 22.26 17.19
CA PHE A 202 29.38 22.58 18.62
C PHE A 202 29.68 21.38 19.49
N LEU A 203 29.65 20.14 18.93
CA LEU A 203 29.95 18.93 19.68
C LEU A 203 31.47 18.86 19.98
N PRO A 204 31.91 18.87 21.26
CA PRO A 204 33.30 18.58 21.61
C PRO A 204 33.70 17.18 21.13
N ASP A 205 34.96 17.02 20.75
CA ASP A 205 35.56 15.73 20.38
C ASP A 205 34.78 14.90 19.34
N TRP A 206 34.04 15.58 18.47
CA TRP A 206 33.30 14.88 17.40
C TRP A 206 34.25 14.15 16.47
N LYS A 207 34.18 12.82 16.51
CA LYS A 207 34.92 11.95 15.60
C LYS A 207 34.22 11.91 14.25
N SER A 208 34.56 12.82 13.35
CA SER A 208 33.93 13.01 12.03
C SER A 208 33.88 11.73 11.19
N VAL A 209 34.87 10.85 11.31
CA VAL A 209 34.95 9.55 10.59
C VAL A 209 33.85 8.59 11.05
N ILE A 210 33.42 8.67 12.32
CA ILE A 210 32.35 7.83 12.87
C ILE A 210 30.97 8.39 12.53
N GLY A 211 30.89 9.68 12.15
CA GLY A 211 29.63 10.34 11.78
C GLY A 211 28.77 10.70 13.00
N ILE A 212 27.47 10.34 12.95
CA ILE A 212 26.53 10.63 14.05
C ILE A 212 26.78 9.68 15.21
N PRO A 213 27.13 10.18 16.42
CA PRO A 213 27.26 9.32 17.60
C PRO A 213 25.94 8.62 17.91
N THR A 214 26.00 7.30 18.07
CA THR A 214 24.82 6.45 18.35
C THR A 214 24.81 5.99 19.81
N PRO A 215 23.64 5.87 20.46
CA PRO A 215 23.53 5.46 21.86
C PRO A 215 23.50 3.93 22.02
N ASP A 216 24.46 3.23 21.46
CA ASP A 216 24.56 1.79 21.50
C ASP A 216 24.92 1.21 22.89
N MET A 217 25.49 2.06 23.77
CA MET A 217 25.97 1.68 25.12
C MET A 217 25.24 2.44 26.24
N THR A 218 24.11 3.11 25.97
CA THR A 218 23.40 3.92 26.98
C THR A 218 21.92 4.06 26.66
N LEU A 219 21.11 4.19 27.72
CA LEU A 219 19.69 4.58 27.59
C LEU A 219 19.51 6.11 27.56
N ILE A 220 20.57 6.89 27.81
CA ILE A 220 20.49 8.35 27.76
C ILE A 220 20.51 8.80 26.30
N PRO A 221 19.45 9.51 25.81
CA PRO A 221 19.41 9.96 24.45
C PRO A 221 20.55 10.94 24.14
N GLN A 222 21.27 10.70 23.05
CA GLN A 222 22.33 11.60 22.59
C GLN A 222 21.74 12.65 21.65
N THR A 223 22.07 13.94 21.92
CA THR A 223 21.55 15.06 21.15
C THR A 223 21.78 14.96 19.64
N PRO A 224 22.98 14.59 19.13
CA PRO A 224 23.21 14.45 17.69
C PRO A 224 22.28 13.40 17.04
N ALA A 225 22.13 12.24 17.68
CA ALA A 225 21.27 11.17 17.20
C ALA A 225 19.77 11.57 17.25
N LEU A 226 19.37 12.25 18.33
CA LEU A 226 17.98 12.73 18.47
C LEU A 226 17.63 13.75 17.40
N VAL A 227 18.50 14.72 17.12
CA VAL A 227 18.29 15.73 16.08
C VAL A 227 18.31 15.10 14.71
N ALA A 228 19.29 14.25 14.38
CA ALA A 228 19.41 13.60 13.08
C ALA A 228 18.20 12.71 12.77
N PHE A 229 17.91 11.77 13.65
CA PHE A 229 16.86 10.75 13.41
C PHE A 229 15.47 11.32 13.71
N GLY A 230 15.34 12.28 14.62
CA GLY A 230 14.10 13.02 14.85
C GLY A 230 13.70 13.85 13.64
N THR A 231 14.64 14.59 13.04
CA THR A 231 14.41 15.35 11.79
C THR A 231 14.05 14.42 10.63
N ALA A 232 14.76 13.30 10.48
CA ALA A 232 14.46 12.31 9.46
C ALA A 232 13.06 11.71 9.63
N PHE A 233 12.70 11.34 10.85
CA PHE A 233 11.37 10.82 11.18
C PHE A 233 10.26 11.86 10.94
N ALA A 234 10.45 13.11 11.40
CA ALA A 234 9.50 14.20 11.18
C ALA A 234 9.31 14.49 9.69
N PHE A 235 10.40 14.48 8.92
CA PHE A 235 10.31 14.64 7.47
C PHE A 235 9.52 13.50 6.81
N GLY A 236 9.76 12.25 7.19
CA GLY A 236 8.97 11.09 6.71
C GLY A 236 7.48 11.22 7.01
N TRP A 237 7.14 11.72 8.20
CA TRP A 237 5.76 12.04 8.59
C TRP A 237 5.13 13.11 7.70
N LEU A 238 5.84 14.19 7.41
CA LEU A 238 5.40 15.26 6.50
C LEU A 238 5.29 14.75 5.05
N LEU A 239 6.20 13.91 4.61
CA LEU A 239 6.20 13.31 3.27
C LEU A 239 4.92 12.50 3.01
N HIS A 240 4.43 11.74 4.01
CA HIS A 240 3.15 11.04 3.87
C HIS A 240 1.96 12.00 3.79
N ARG A 241 2.01 13.17 4.44
CA ARG A 241 0.96 14.19 4.34
C ARG A 241 0.89 14.83 2.94
N GLN A 242 2.01 14.84 2.23
CA GLN A 242 2.16 15.47 0.91
C GLN A 242 2.76 14.48 -0.11
N PRO A 243 2.02 13.44 -0.54
CA PRO A 243 2.55 12.39 -1.43
C PRO A 243 3.08 12.92 -2.77
N ARG A 244 2.61 14.11 -3.21
CA ARG A 244 3.11 14.80 -4.43
C ARG A 244 4.60 15.18 -4.37
N LEU A 245 5.19 15.26 -3.18
CA LEU A 245 6.63 15.50 -3.04
C LEU A 245 7.45 14.34 -3.59
N LEU A 246 6.92 13.11 -3.55
CA LEU A 246 7.56 11.93 -4.15
C LEU A 246 7.80 12.09 -5.65
N ASP A 247 6.90 12.75 -6.38
CA ASP A 247 7.06 13.04 -7.81
C ASP A 247 8.28 13.93 -8.07
N THR A 248 8.56 14.86 -7.17
CA THR A 248 9.74 15.73 -7.29
C THR A 248 11.03 14.96 -7.04
N PHE A 249 11.04 14.05 -6.06
CA PHE A 249 12.19 13.17 -5.81
C PHE A 249 12.41 12.20 -6.96
N GLU A 250 11.35 11.64 -7.53
CA GLU A 250 11.43 10.76 -8.71
C GLU A 250 12.09 11.47 -9.90
N ARG A 251 11.65 12.70 -10.21
CA ARG A 251 12.20 13.49 -11.33
C ARG A 251 13.64 13.93 -11.12
N ARG A 252 14.02 14.27 -9.88
CA ARG A 252 15.34 14.84 -9.53
C ARG A 252 16.27 13.84 -8.84
N GLY A 253 15.89 12.57 -8.73
CA GLY A 253 16.61 11.55 -7.96
C GLY A 253 18.08 11.42 -8.34
N PHE A 254 18.41 11.44 -9.62
CA PHE A 254 19.80 11.41 -10.08
C PHE A 254 20.59 12.65 -9.65
N GLY A 255 20.01 13.84 -9.72
CA GLY A 255 20.67 15.07 -9.28
C GLY A 255 20.97 15.06 -7.78
N TYR A 256 20.04 14.59 -6.96
CA TYR A 256 20.25 14.41 -5.53
C TYR A 256 21.32 13.36 -5.23
N LEU A 257 21.33 12.25 -5.98
CA LEU A 257 22.34 11.20 -5.81
C LEU A 257 23.74 11.72 -6.14
N ILE A 258 23.90 12.44 -7.25
CA ILE A 258 25.18 13.06 -7.64
C ILE A 258 25.64 14.05 -6.57
N ALA A 259 24.74 14.89 -6.07
CA ALA A 259 25.04 15.81 -4.97
C ALA A 259 25.48 15.06 -3.69
N GLY A 260 24.78 13.98 -3.32
CA GLY A 260 25.14 13.12 -2.21
C GLY A 260 26.53 12.50 -2.35
N ILE A 261 26.86 12.00 -3.52
CA ILE A 261 28.19 11.42 -3.84
C ILE A 261 29.26 12.51 -3.76
N ALA A 262 29.04 13.68 -4.39
CA ALA A 262 30.00 14.78 -4.39
C ALA A 262 30.28 15.30 -2.97
N LEU A 263 29.24 15.47 -2.16
CA LEU A 263 29.39 15.93 -0.77
C LEU A 263 30.04 14.84 0.11
N THR A 264 29.79 13.55 -0.15
CA THR A 264 30.51 12.46 0.52
C THR A 264 31.99 12.47 0.17
N ALA A 265 32.32 12.69 -1.11
CA ALA A 265 33.71 12.85 -1.55
C ALA A 265 34.39 14.06 -0.89
N ALA A 266 33.67 15.19 -0.78
CA ALA A 266 34.16 16.36 -0.05
C ALA A 266 34.44 16.03 1.42
N CYS A 267 33.58 15.28 2.11
CA CYS A 267 33.83 14.81 3.48
C CYS A 267 35.08 13.94 3.57
N LEU A 268 35.30 13.02 2.63
CA LEU A 268 36.49 12.14 2.62
C LEU A 268 37.78 12.91 2.38
N ILE A 269 37.72 13.95 1.54
CA ILE A 269 38.87 14.85 1.29
C ILE A 269 39.16 15.70 2.53
N LEU A 270 38.14 16.38 3.07
CA LEU A 270 38.29 17.19 4.27
C LEU A 270 38.73 16.36 5.48
N GLY A 271 38.20 15.14 5.65
CA GLY A 271 38.56 14.24 6.75
C GLY A 271 40.02 13.76 6.72
N LYS A 272 40.67 13.72 5.55
CA LYS A 272 42.12 13.44 5.42
C LYS A 272 42.98 14.62 5.90
N VAL A 273 42.49 15.84 5.75
CA VAL A 273 43.21 17.08 6.09
C VAL A 273 43.04 17.44 7.56
N THR A 274 41.92 17.04 8.19
CA THR A 274 41.55 17.43 9.56
C THR A 274 41.99 16.43 10.64
N GLN A 275 42.87 15.45 10.35
CA GLN A 275 43.51 14.69 11.43
C GLN A 275 44.60 15.53 12.08
N PRO A 276 44.28 16.25 13.14
CA PRO A 276 44.65 15.88 14.49
C PRO A 276 43.62 16.34 15.56
N ALA A 277 43.82 15.83 16.77
CA ALA A 277 42.98 15.90 17.94
C ALA A 277 42.80 17.30 18.58
N SER A 278 42.99 18.39 17.85
CA SER A 278 42.99 19.76 18.38
C SER A 278 42.15 20.78 17.63
N ALA A 279 41.08 20.32 16.90
CA ALA A 279 40.20 21.25 16.23
C ALA A 279 39.42 22.11 17.26
N THR A 280 39.77 23.40 17.35
CA THR A 280 39.04 24.35 18.16
C THR A 280 37.60 24.52 17.71
N PRO A 281 36.64 24.90 18.59
CA PRO A 281 35.22 25.07 18.21
C PRO A 281 34.94 26.08 17.09
N HIS A 282 35.91 26.87 16.64
CA HIS A 282 35.79 27.91 15.62
C HIS A 282 36.45 27.56 14.27
N ASP A 283 36.73 26.30 14.04
CA ASP A 283 37.38 25.85 12.79
C ASP A 283 36.39 25.87 11.62
N LEU A 284 36.63 26.70 10.61
CA LEU A 284 35.90 26.75 9.35
C LEU A 284 35.90 25.38 8.63
N MET A 285 36.93 24.60 8.78
CA MET A 285 37.00 23.24 8.24
C MET A 285 35.98 22.30 8.91
N LYS A 286 35.84 22.36 10.24
CA LYS A 286 34.83 21.60 10.99
C LYS A 286 33.42 21.99 10.53
N LEU A 287 33.15 23.27 10.32
CA LEU A 287 31.89 23.76 9.78
C LEU A 287 31.64 23.24 8.35
N GLY A 288 32.64 23.34 7.47
CA GLY A 288 32.57 22.84 6.11
C GLY A 288 32.30 21.36 6.06
N PHE A 289 32.98 20.57 6.93
CA PHE A 289 32.74 19.14 7.05
C PHE A 289 31.31 18.85 7.57
N ALA A 290 30.84 19.52 8.60
CA ALA A 290 29.50 19.33 9.15
C ALA A 290 28.40 19.63 8.13
N LEU A 291 28.55 20.71 7.35
CA LEU A 291 27.60 21.07 6.27
C LEU A 291 27.65 20.05 5.12
N ALA A 292 28.84 19.64 4.69
CA ALA A 292 29.01 18.63 3.64
C ALA A 292 28.41 17.29 4.08
N TYR A 293 28.68 16.86 5.33
CA TYR A 293 28.17 15.63 5.90
C TYR A 293 26.64 15.60 5.96
N THR A 294 26.03 16.65 6.51
CA THR A 294 24.57 16.73 6.61
C THR A 294 23.89 16.91 5.25
N GLY A 295 24.50 17.66 4.35
CA GLY A 295 24.05 17.76 2.96
C GLY A 295 24.12 16.43 2.22
N SER A 296 25.17 15.64 2.45
CA SER A 296 25.32 14.31 1.86
C SER A 296 24.23 13.35 2.33
N ILE A 297 23.85 13.38 3.63
CA ILE A 297 22.73 12.59 4.17
C ILE A 297 21.47 12.79 3.31
N TRP A 298 21.07 14.05 3.13
CA TRP A 298 19.83 14.35 2.39
C TRP A 298 19.95 14.14 0.89
N GLY A 299 21.14 14.34 0.31
CA GLY A 299 21.42 13.97 -1.07
C GLY A 299 21.18 12.48 -1.32
N TRP A 300 21.76 11.62 -0.49
CA TRP A 300 21.53 10.17 -0.57
C TRP A 300 20.07 9.79 -0.29
N VAL A 301 19.45 10.33 0.76
CA VAL A 301 18.06 10.01 1.11
C VAL A 301 17.10 10.34 -0.03
N PHE A 302 17.16 11.58 -0.56
CA PHE A 302 16.28 11.99 -1.66
C PHE A 302 16.60 11.26 -2.96
N GLY A 303 17.88 11.03 -3.23
CA GLY A 303 18.34 10.28 -4.40
C GLY A 303 17.84 8.83 -4.41
N LEU A 304 18.01 8.11 -3.29
CA LEU A 304 17.58 6.72 -3.16
C LEU A 304 16.06 6.57 -3.19
N ILE A 305 15.31 7.46 -2.52
CA ILE A 305 13.84 7.49 -2.62
C ILE A 305 13.42 7.73 -4.08
N GLY A 306 14.02 8.72 -4.74
CA GLY A 306 13.70 9.06 -6.12
C GLY A 306 13.98 7.91 -7.10
N LEU A 307 15.12 7.24 -6.97
CA LEU A 307 15.47 6.07 -7.79
C LEU A 307 14.52 4.88 -7.51
N ALA A 308 14.18 4.65 -6.24
CA ALA A 308 13.25 3.60 -5.89
C ALA A 308 11.87 3.85 -6.50
N MET A 309 11.38 5.10 -6.45
CA MET A 309 10.11 5.49 -7.09
C MET A 309 10.15 5.27 -8.60
N ARG A 310 11.27 5.49 -9.24
CA ARG A 310 11.44 5.35 -10.70
C ARG A 310 11.56 3.88 -11.16
N TYR A 311 12.25 3.03 -10.39
CA TYR A 311 12.63 1.68 -10.84
C TYR A 311 12.03 0.54 -10.03
N LEU A 312 11.50 0.80 -8.82
CA LEU A 312 11.04 -0.24 -7.89
C LEU A 312 9.55 -0.16 -7.55
N ASN A 313 8.76 0.60 -8.28
CA ASN A 313 7.33 0.78 -8.05
C ASN A 313 6.46 -0.42 -8.48
N THR A 314 6.98 -1.36 -9.28
CA THR A 314 6.27 -2.59 -9.65
C THR A 314 6.27 -3.62 -8.54
N GLU A 315 5.23 -4.44 -8.43
CA GLU A 315 5.19 -5.55 -7.47
C GLU A 315 6.18 -6.65 -7.86
N SER A 316 7.00 -7.12 -6.89
CA SER A 316 7.93 -8.23 -7.07
C SER A 316 7.87 -9.17 -5.86
N PRO A 317 7.59 -10.47 -6.08
CA PRO A 317 7.56 -11.47 -5.00
C PRO A 317 8.88 -11.57 -4.24
N VAL A 318 10.01 -11.45 -4.94
CA VAL A 318 11.36 -11.50 -4.35
C VAL A 318 11.57 -10.30 -3.44
N ARG A 319 11.28 -9.07 -3.94
CA ARG A 319 11.40 -7.86 -3.13
C ARG A 319 10.50 -7.90 -1.90
N ARG A 320 9.27 -8.42 -2.04
CA ARG A 320 8.35 -8.60 -0.93
C ARG A 320 8.87 -9.60 0.09
N TYR A 321 9.42 -10.74 -0.37
CA TYR A 321 10.04 -11.72 0.52
C TYR A 321 11.22 -11.12 1.29
N LEU A 322 12.10 -10.38 0.61
CA LEU A 322 13.23 -9.68 1.23
C LEU A 322 12.76 -8.59 2.20
N ALA A 323 11.71 -7.84 1.88
CA ALA A 323 11.14 -6.84 2.77
C ALA A 323 10.51 -7.47 4.03
N ASP A 324 9.79 -8.59 3.89
CA ASP A 324 9.21 -9.32 5.01
C ASP A 324 10.30 -9.99 5.89
N SER A 325 11.41 -10.45 5.31
CA SER A 325 12.51 -11.08 6.05
C SER A 325 13.47 -10.06 6.70
N SER A 326 13.60 -8.86 6.13
CA SER A 326 14.63 -7.88 6.48
C SER A 326 14.66 -7.52 7.98
N TYR A 327 13.50 -7.48 8.62
CA TYR A 327 13.41 -7.15 10.05
C TYR A 327 13.96 -8.29 10.93
N TRP A 328 13.64 -9.55 10.62
CA TRP A 328 14.22 -10.70 11.31
C TRP A 328 15.74 -10.78 11.10
N LEU A 329 16.17 -10.65 9.85
CA LEU A 329 17.58 -10.66 9.50
C LEU A 329 18.35 -9.60 10.28
N TYR A 330 17.80 -8.38 10.35
CA TYR A 330 18.43 -7.29 11.10
C TYR A 330 18.49 -7.56 12.61
N LEU A 331 17.46 -8.13 13.22
CA LEU A 331 17.47 -8.43 14.65
C LEU A 331 18.53 -9.47 15.04
N THR A 332 18.78 -10.45 14.17
CA THR A 332 19.55 -11.66 14.53
C THR A 332 20.94 -11.76 13.89
N HIS A 333 21.32 -10.84 13.00
CA HIS A 333 22.59 -10.98 12.25
C HIS A 333 23.86 -10.82 13.08
N LEU A 334 23.84 -9.94 14.09
CA LEU A 334 25.07 -9.49 14.74
C LEU A 334 25.88 -10.62 15.41
N PRO A 335 25.29 -11.55 16.19
CA PRO A 335 26.05 -12.66 16.76
C PRO A 335 26.73 -13.51 15.69
N LEU A 336 26.03 -13.80 14.59
CA LEU A 336 26.55 -14.63 13.51
C LEU A 336 27.66 -13.92 12.73
N VAL A 337 27.47 -12.63 12.43
CA VAL A 337 28.50 -11.81 11.78
C VAL A 337 29.78 -11.75 12.64
N LEU A 338 29.65 -11.45 13.93
CA LEU A 338 30.79 -11.42 14.86
C LEU A 338 31.53 -12.75 14.90
N PHE A 339 30.80 -13.84 15.07
CA PHE A 339 31.38 -15.18 15.10
C PHE A 339 32.15 -15.51 13.82
N LEU A 340 31.55 -15.23 12.65
CA LEU A 340 32.22 -15.47 11.38
C LEU A 340 33.44 -14.57 11.17
N GLN A 341 33.34 -13.30 11.55
CA GLN A 341 34.49 -12.37 11.49
C GLN A 341 35.65 -12.86 12.31
N GLY A 342 35.43 -13.27 13.60
CA GLY A 342 36.45 -13.81 14.43
C GLY A 342 37.07 -15.10 13.86
N TYR A 343 36.24 -15.99 13.32
CA TYR A 343 36.72 -17.25 12.73
C TYR A 343 37.55 -16.99 11.47
N VAL A 344 37.10 -16.17 10.52
CA VAL A 344 37.85 -15.90 9.29
C VAL A 344 39.09 -15.02 9.54
N ALA A 345 39.12 -14.23 10.62
CA ALA A 345 40.27 -13.41 10.96
C ALA A 345 41.52 -14.26 11.22
N THR A 346 41.35 -15.52 11.68
CA THR A 346 42.47 -16.48 11.84
C THR A 346 43.07 -16.98 10.53
N MET A 347 42.36 -16.76 9.39
CA MET A 347 42.80 -17.23 8.08
C MET A 347 43.63 -16.14 7.37
N HIS A 348 44.72 -16.52 6.71
CA HIS A 348 45.55 -15.62 5.90
C HIS A 348 44.97 -15.41 4.48
N LEU A 349 43.68 -14.99 4.40
CA LEU A 349 42.99 -14.71 3.16
C LEU A 349 42.74 -13.20 3.01
N SER A 350 42.62 -12.75 1.77
CA SER A 350 42.23 -11.35 1.46
C SER A 350 40.77 -11.06 1.88
N TRP A 351 40.49 -9.82 2.26
CA TRP A 351 39.14 -9.33 2.53
C TRP A 351 38.18 -9.56 1.34
N VAL A 352 38.70 -9.59 0.10
CA VAL A 352 37.93 -9.86 -1.13
C VAL A 352 37.26 -11.25 -1.10
N VAL A 353 37.89 -12.21 -0.40
CA VAL A 353 37.31 -13.56 -0.21
C VAL A 353 36.51 -13.63 1.11
N LYS A 354 37.06 -13.09 2.20
CA LYS A 354 36.45 -13.17 3.52
C LYS A 354 35.10 -12.49 3.61
N LEU A 355 34.94 -11.26 3.09
CA LEU A 355 33.71 -10.49 3.18
C LEU A 355 32.55 -11.17 2.43
N PRO A 356 32.68 -11.63 1.18
CA PRO A 356 31.64 -12.43 0.51
C PRO A 356 31.28 -13.71 1.27
N VAL A 357 32.23 -14.41 1.88
CA VAL A 357 31.97 -15.61 2.68
C VAL A 357 31.12 -15.25 3.89
N ILE A 358 31.52 -14.23 4.68
CA ILE A 358 30.75 -13.76 5.83
C ILE A 358 29.31 -13.41 5.41
N LEU A 359 29.15 -12.64 4.34
CA LEU A 359 27.83 -12.21 3.86
C LEU A 359 26.98 -13.38 3.37
N THR A 360 27.55 -14.27 2.55
CA THR A 360 26.82 -15.40 1.97
C THR A 360 26.36 -16.37 3.04
N VAL A 361 27.25 -16.75 3.98
CA VAL A 361 26.90 -17.65 5.09
C VAL A 361 25.86 -16.99 6.00
N THR A 362 26.07 -15.72 6.37
CA THR A 362 25.11 -14.98 7.20
C THR A 362 23.73 -14.91 6.54
N LEU A 363 23.65 -14.49 5.29
CA LEU A 363 22.37 -14.37 4.59
C LEU A 363 21.71 -15.74 4.38
N ALA A 364 22.47 -16.78 4.05
CA ALA A 364 21.94 -18.13 3.88
C ALA A 364 21.31 -18.65 5.19
N VAL A 365 22.07 -18.62 6.30
CA VAL A 365 21.58 -19.07 7.60
C VAL A 365 20.35 -18.27 8.05
N LEU A 366 20.39 -16.94 7.93
CA LEU A 366 19.30 -16.09 8.37
C LEU A 366 18.06 -16.22 7.49
N LEU A 367 18.19 -16.37 6.18
CA LEU A 367 17.06 -16.60 5.27
C LEU A 367 16.46 -17.99 5.48
N LEU A 368 17.26 -19.02 5.72
CA LEU A 368 16.79 -20.35 6.08
C LEU A 368 16.02 -20.31 7.41
N SER A 369 16.59 -19.67 8.45
CA SER A 369 15.92 -19.51 9.74
C SER A 369 14.60 -18.73 9.59
N TYR A 370 14.58 -17.66 8.80
CA TYR A 370 13.35 -16.93 8.50
C TYR A 370 12.33 -17.83 7.81
N HIS A 371 12.73 -18.56 6.79
CA HIS A 371 11.83 -19.38 5.98
C HIS A 371 11.17 -20.51 6.79
N TYR A 372 11.95 -21.22 7.61
CA TYR A 372 11.48 -22.42 8.31
C TYR A 372 11.03 -22.16 9.74
N LEU A 373 11.69 -21.24 10.49
CA LEU A 373 11.42 -21.03 11.90
C LEU A 373 10.55 -19.80 12.18
N VAL A 374 10.59 -18.77 11.32
CA VAL A 374 9.91 -17.50 11.59
C VAL A 374 8.62 -17.39 10.77
N ARG A 375 8.71 -17.49 9.46
CA ARG A 375 7.61 -17.23 8.52
C ARG A 375 6.33 -18.02 8.82
N PRO A 376 6.38 -19.35 9.17
CA PRO A 376 5.19 -20.15 9.44
C PRO A 376 4.76 -20.13 10.92
N THR A 377 5.43 -19.39 11.80
CA THR A 377 5.20 -19.43 13.25
C THR A 377 4.58 -18.14 13.79
N PHE A 378 4.31 -18.10 15.10
CA PHE A 378 3.84 -16.90 15.79
C PHE A 378 4.86 -15.76 15.74
N ILE A 379 6.18 -16.06 15.61
CA ILE A 379 7.22 -15.04 15.47
C ILE A 379 7.00 -14.24 14.17
N GLY A 380 6.70 -14.90 13.06
CA GLY A 380 6.37 -14.24 11.80
C GLY A 380 5.09 -13.40 11.90
N GLN A 381 4.10 -13.88 12.64
CA GLN A 381 2.88 -13.11 12.92
C GLN A 381 3.18 -11.88 13.80
N LEU A 382 4.08 -12.01 14.79
CA LEU A 382 4.49 -10.92 15.66
C LEU A 382 5.23 -9.83 14.87
N LEU A 383 6.24 -10.21 14.06
CA LEU A 383 7.11 -9.27 13.34
C LEU A 383 6.41 -8.66 12.11
N ASN A 384 5.75 -9.48 11.28
CA ASN A 384 5.20 -9.06 9.97
C ASN A 384 3.68 -8.89 9.98
N GLY A 385 3.00 -9.30 11.08
CA GLY A 385 1.53 -9.23 11.19
C GLY A 385 0.79 -10.30 10.40
N ARG A 386 1.47 -11.27 9.81
CA ARG A 386 0.90 -12.39 9.06
C ARG A 386 1.68 -13.66 9.38
N LYS A 387 0.91 -14.77 9.43
CA LYS A 387 1.46 -16.13 9.52
C LYS A 387 1.29 -16.78 8.15
N TYR A 388 2.35 -17.35 7.62
CA TYR A 388 2.28 -18.11 6.38
C TYR A 388 2.17 -19.59 6.71
N PRO A 389 1.19 -20.34 6.15
CA PRO A 389 1.05 -21.78 6.43
C PRO A 389 2.28 -22.55 5.95
N ARG A 390 2.67 -23.61 6.67
CA ARG A 390 3.70 -24.56 6.22
C ARG A 390 3.23 -25.31 4.98
N ARG A 391 4.09 -25.51 3.99
CA ARG A 391 3.82 -26.44 2.87
C ARG A 391 3.51 -27.82 3.47
N GLY A 392 2.25 -28.25 3.40
CA GLY A 392 1.82 -29.57 3.83
C GLY A 392 0.78 -29.66 4.95
N GLN A 393 0.47 -28.59 5.69
CA GLN A 393 -0.65 -28.60 6.65
C GLN A 393 -1.97 -28.25 5.94
N ARG A 394 -2.65 -29.27 5.42
CA ARG A 394 -4.09 -29.23 5.18
C ARG A 394 -4.79 -29.13 6.55
N ALA A 395 -5.55 -28.07 6.76
CA ALA A 395 -6.51 -28.06 7.87
C ALA A 395 -7.54 -29.16 7.62
N ALA A 396 -7.71 -30.04 8.60
CA ALA A 396 -8.75 -31.06 8.57
C ALA A 396 -10.14 -30.39 8.54
N PRO A 397 -11.10 -30.94 7.79
CA PRO A 397 -12.44 -30.38 7.75
C PRO A 397 -13.19 -30.68 9.04
N ALA A 398 -13.70 -29.65 9.70
CA ALA A 398 -14.71 -29.81 10.74
C ALA A 398 -16.04 -30.19 10.07
N ALA A 399 -16.49 -31.39 10.29
CA ALA A 399 -17.81 -31.89 9.88
C ALA A 399 -18.90 -31.12 10.62
N SER A 400 -19.83 -30.53 9.89
CA SER A 400 -21.13 -30.09 10.40
C SER A 400 -22.19 -30.32 9.34
N ALA A 401 -23.28 -30.94 9.78
CA ALA A 401 -24.38 -31.48 9.03
C ALA A 401 -25.09 -30.48 8.12
N ALA A 402 -25.44 -30.98 6.94
CA ALA A 402 -26.23 -30.29 5.93
C ALA A 402 -27.70 -30.16 6.34
N ALA A 403 -28.27 -28.95 6.14
CA ALA A 403 -29.69 -28.78 5.99
C ALA A 403 -29.96 -28.35 4.55
N ALA A 404 -30.79 -29.11 3.85
CA ALA A 404 -31.20 -28.86 2.47
C ALA A 404 -31.98 -27.55 2.33
N PRO A 405 -31.86 -26.82 1.21
CA PRO A 405 -32.61 -25.57 1.02
C PRO A 405 -34.09 -25.87 0.71
N ALA A 406 -34.98 -25.32 1.54
CA ALA A 406 -36.41 -25.32 1.26
C ALA A 406 -36.71 -24.47 0.02
N ALA A 407 -37.59 -25.00 -0.85
CA ALA A 407 -38.11 -24.28 -2.03
C ALA A 407 -38.88 -23.02 -1.61
N ALA A 408 -38.45 -21.88 -2.12
CA ALA A 408 -39.05 -20.59 -1.78
C ALA A 408 -39.77 -19.97 -2.98
N THR A 409 -40.84 -19.22 -2.67
CA THR A 409 -41.80 -18.61 -3.59
C THR A 409 -41.27 -17.36 -4.28
N ALA A 410 -41.75 -17.07 -5.50
CA ALA A 410 -41.44 -15.82 -6.25
C ALA A 410 -41.89 -14.59 -5.45
N GLY A 411 -40.99 -13.64 -5.18
CA GLY A 411 -41.24 -12.43 -4.40
C GLY A 411 -40.50 -12.30 -3.06
N GLU A 412 -39.74 -13.34 -2.65
CA GLU A 412 -38.90 -13.31 -1.43
C GLU A 412 -37.84 -12.21 -1.50
N VAL A 413 -37.77 -11.32 -0.50
CA VAL A 413 -36.70 -10.31 -0.38
C VAL A 413 -35.46 -10.98 0.18
N LEU A 414 -34.37 -10.96 -0.58
CA LEU A 414 -33.11 -11.60 -0.19
C LEU A 414 -32.12 -10.63 0.46
N ALA A 415 -32.15 -9.36 0.09
CA ALA A 415 -31.32 -8.33 0.69
C ALA A 415 -32.11 -7.03 0.81
N GLU A 416 -31.97 -6.33 1.94
CA GLU A 416 -32.72 -5.12 2.20
C GLU A 416 -31.89 -4.11 2.99
N LEU A 417 -31.94 -2.84 2.55
CA LEU A 417 -31.57 -1.66 3.32
C LEU A 417 -32.86 -0.89 3.64
N ARG A 418 -33.06 -0.53 4.90
CA ARG A 418 -34.20 0.31 5.34
C ARG A 418 -33.68 1.55 6.04
N GLY A 419 -33.88 2.73 5.43
CA GLY A 419 -33.49 4.01 5.95
C GLY A 419 -31.96 4.07 6.25
N ALA A 420 -31.14 3.33 5.50
CA ALA A 420 -29.74 3.13 5.82
C ALA A 420 -28.94 4.42 5.70
N ARG A 421 -28.29 4.82 6.79
CA ARG A 421 -27.37 5.95 6.87
C ARG A 421 -25.98 5.50 7.20
N LYS A 422 -24.98 6.09 6.53
CA LYS A 422 -23.56 5.84 6.82
C LYS A 422 -22.72 7.08 6.59
N ARG A 423 -21.89 7.40 7.60
CA ARG A 423 -20.96 8.53 7.56
C ARG A 423 -19.52 8.07 7.78
N TYR A 424 -18.58 8.72 7.12
CA TYR A 424 -17.15 8.56 7.33
C TYR A 424 -16.54 9.92 7.65
N GLY A 425 -16.43 10.22 8.93
CA GLY A 425 -16.04 11.57 9.39
C GLY A 425 -17.07 12.62 8.98
N GLN A 426 -16.68 13.58 8.14
CA GLN A 426 -17.58 14.63 7.65
C GLN A 426 -18.35 14.23 6.38
N ILE A 427 -18.01 13.08 5.77
CA ILE A 427 -18.60 12.64 4.51
C ILE A 427 -19.81 11.76 4.81
N VAL A 428 -20.98 12.15 4.30
CA VAL A 428 -22.19 11.32 4.29
C VAL A 428 -22.10 10.40 3.08
N ALA A 429 -21.90 9.12 3.30
CA ALA A 429 -21.76 8.13 2.23
C ALA A 429 -23.13 7.55 1.80
N LEU A 430 -24.05 7.40 2.76
CA LEU A 430 -25.46 7.07 2.51
C LEU A 430 -26.35 7.88 3.45
N ASP A 431 -27.48 8.39 2.96
CA ASP A 431 -28.41 9.24 3.69
C ASP A 431 -29.85 8.76 3.51
N GLY A 432 -30.27 7.79 4.33
CA GLY A 432 -31.64 7.28 4.34
C GLY A 432 -32.01 6.45 3.10
N VAL A 433 -31.13 5.54 2.70
CA VAL A 433 -31.34 4.69 1.51
C VAL A 433 -32.24 3.51 1.83
N ASP A 434 -33.33 3.36 1.06
CA ASP A 434 -34.22 2.19 1.04
C ASP A 434 -33.97 1.40 -0.26
N LEU A 435 -33.54 0.15 -0.16
CA LEU A 435 -33.24 -0.69 -1.31
C LEU A 435 -33.54 -2.15 -1.01
N GLN A 436 -34.27 -2.81 -1.91
CA GLN A 436 -34.64 -4.21 -1.80
C GLN A 436 -34.20 -4.98 -3.05
N LEU A 437 -33.62 -6.16 -2.84
CA LEU A 437 -33.37 -7.16 -3.87
C LEU A 437 -34.27 -8.35 -3.66
N ARG A 438 -34.99 -8.74 -4.69
CA ARG A 438 -35.89 -9.88 -4.71
C ARG A 438 -35.22 -11.12 -5.31
N ARG A 439 -35.80 -12.28 -5.03
CA ARG A 439 -35.31 -13.54 -5.57
C ARG A 439 -35.43 -13.57 -7.11
N GLY A 440 -34.35 -13.99 -7.77
CA GLY A 440 -34.29 -14.17 -9.23
C GLY A 440 -34.18 -12.88 -10.02
N GLU A 441 -33.91 -11.73 -9.38
CA GLU A 441 -33.69 -10.45 -10.08
C GLU A 441 -32.22 -10.03 -10.10
N LEU A 442 -31.84 -9.32 -11.14
CA LEU A 442 -30.59 -8.57 -11.23
C LEU A 442 -30.89 -7.08 -11.03
N LEU A 443 -30.36 -6.54 -9.92
CA LEU A 443 -30.43 -5.14 -9.58
C LEU A 443 -29.12 -4.44 -9.91
N ALA A 444 -29.11 -3.50 -10.85
CA ALA A 444 -27.95 -2.67 -11.13
C ALA A 444 -27.93 -1.42 -10.26
N LEU A 445 -26.82 -1.20 -9.56
CA LEU A 445 -26.57 0.00 -8.74
C LEU A 445 -25.70 0.97 -9.53
N LEU A 446 -26.31 2.05 -10.04
CA LEU A 446 -25.65 3.08 -10.82
C LEU A 446 -25.39 4.33 -9.98
N GLY A 447 -24.41 5.13 -10.38
CA GLY A 447 -24.09 6.42 -9.74
C GLY A 447 -22.66 6.85 -10.04
N PRO A 448 -22.36 8.16 -9.93
CA PRO A 448 -20.99 8.66 -10.07
C PRO A 448 -20.05 8.10 -9.00
N ASN A 449 -18.76 8.35 -9.18
CA ASN A 449 -17.77 7.98 -8.14
C ASN A 449 -18.06 8.75 -6.86
N GLY A 450 -18.10 8.04 -5.73
CA GLY A 450 -18.45 8.61 -4.42
C GLY A 450 -19.95 8.66 -4.12
N ALA A 451 -20.84 8.19 -5.02
CA ALA A 451 -22.28 8.18 -4.81
C ALA A 451 -22.78 7.26 -3.69
N GLY A 452 -21.92 6.37 -3.14
CA GLY A 452 -22.27 5.45 -2.07
C GLY A 452 -22.44 3.98 -2.48
N LYS A 453 -22.22 3.60 -3.75
CA LYS A 453 -22.40 2.23 -4.26
C LYS A 453 -21.64 1.17 -3.47
N SER A 454 -20.31 1.33 -3.33
CA SER A 454 -19.47 0.38 -2.58
C SER A 454 -19.76 0.40 -1.07
N THR A 455 -20.29 1.52 -0.55
CA THR A 455 -20.77 1.59 0.84
C THR A 455 -22.04 0.76 1.01
N ALA A 456 -23.00 0.84 0.08
CA ALA A 456 -24.20 0.01 0.11
C ALA A 456 -23.86 -1.49 0.05
N ILE A 457 -22.94 -1.91 -0.84
CA ILE A 457 -22.43 -3.29 -0.86
C ILE A 457 -21.76 -3.66 0.48
N SER A 458 -20.94 -2.79 1.04
CA SER A 458 -20.26 -3.04 2.32
C SER A 458 -21.23 -3.23 3.48
N LEU A 459 -22.37 -2.53 3.47
CA LEU A 459 -23.45 -2.72 4.44
C LEU A 459 -24.13 -4.08 4.24
N PHE A 460 -24.53 -4.43 3.00
CA PHE A 460 -25.11 -5.75 2.71
C PHE A 460 -24.19 -6.91 3.11
N LEU A 461 -22.89 -6.77 2.94
CA LEU A 461 -21.91 -7.79 3.31
C LEU A 461 -21.55 -7.80 4.81
N GLY A 462 -22.08 -6.87 5.60
CA GLY A 462 -21.75 -6.73 7.01
C GLY A 462 -20.27 -6.40 7.27
N LEU A 463 -19.58 -5.79 6.28
CA LEU A 463 -18.21 -5.30 6.42
C LEU A 463 -18.15 -3.99 7.22
N THR A 464 -19.25 -3.28 7.26
CA THR A 464 -19.49 -2.10 8.10
C THR A 464 -20.94 -2.08 8.55
N GLU A 465 -21.23 -1.44 9.68
CA GLU A 465 -22.58 -1.28 10.20
C GLU A 465 -23.16 0.09 9.80
N PRO A 466 -24.47 0.20 9.57
CA PRO A 466 -25.10 1.49 9.35
C PRO A 466 -25.07 2.32 10.65
N ASP A 467 -25.01 3.63 10.53
CA ASP A 467 -25.07 4.55 11.67
C ASP A 467 -26.54 4.77 12.10
N ALA A 468 -27.50 4.58 11.17
CA ALA A 468 -28.94 4.53 11.40
C ALA A 468 -29.61 3.69 10.30
N GLY A 469 -30.83 3.21 10.60
CA GLY A 469 -31.55 2.28 9.73
C GLY A 469 -31.17 0.83 10.01
N SER A 470 -31.57 -0.07 9.13
CA SER A 470 -31.30 -1.51 9.27
C SER A 470 -30.88 -2.17 7.96
N VAL A 471 -30.18 -3.30 8.08
CA VAL A 471 -29.72 -4.13 6.97
C VAL A 471 -30.12 -5.57 7.23
N GLN A 472 -30.69 -6.21 6.22
CA GLN A 472 -30.98 -7.66 6.26
C GLN A 472 -30.40 -8.35 5.05
N LEU A 473 -29.87 -9.56 5.25
CA LEU A 473 -29.31 -10.43 4.24
C LEU A 473 -29.84 -11.85 4.44
N LEU A 474 -30.55 -12.38 3.45
CA LEU A 474 -31.22 -13.68 3.52
C LEU A 474 -32.11 -13.84 4.78
N GLY A 475 -32.82 -12.74 5.16
CA GLY A 475 -33.69 -12.68 6.34
C GLY A 475 -32.99 -12.59 7.69
N ARG A 476 -31.67 -12.38 7.71
CA ARG A 476 -30.83 -12.34 8.93
C ARG A 476 -29.93 -11.09 8.97
N ALA A 477 -29.24 -10.90 10.07
CA ALA A 477 -28.20 -9.88 10.15
C ALA A 477 -27.01 -10.26 9.24
N PRO A 478 -26.40 -9.32 8.50
CA PRO A 478 -25.28 -9.62 7.58
C PRO A 478 -24.03 -10.16 8.28
N GLN A 479 -23.89 -9.96 9.60
CA GLN A 479 -22.75 -10.44 10.39
C GLN A 479 -22.86 -11.92 10.74
N GLU A 480 -24.05 -12.51 10.64
CA GLU A 480 -24.28 -13.92 10.92
C GLU A 480 -23.60 -14.81 9.87
N VAL A 481 -23.00 -15.91 10.28
CA VAL A 481 -22.29 -16.83 9.39
C VAL A 481 -23.24 -17.48 8.39
N GLU A 482 -24.47 -17.78 8.81
CA GLU A 482 -25.51 -18.38 8.00
C GLU A 482 -25.91 -17.53 6.81
N SER A 483 -26.02 -16.20 6.98
CA SER A 483 -26.30 -15.28 5.88
C SER A 483 -25.17 -15.24 4.86
N ARG A 484 -23.92 -15.46 5.28
CA ARG A 484 -22.74 -15.46 4.42
C ARG A 484 -22.53 -16.76 3.63
N ARG A 485 -23.11 -17.87 4.07
CA ARG A 485 -23.00 -19.17 3.36
C ARG A 485 -23.75 -19.20 2.04
N GLY A 486 -24.79 -18.40 1.89
CA GLY A 486 -25.63 -18.34 0.69
C GLY A 486 -25.22 -17.28 -0.32
N ILE A 487 -24.11 -16.59 -0.11
CA ILE A 487 -23.69 -15.48 -0.99
C ILE A 487 -22.39 -15.76 -1.70
N GLY A 488 -22.24 -15.18 -2.90
CA GLY A 488 -20.98 -15.04 -3.61
C GLY A 488 -20.61 -13.56 -3.71
N VAL A 489 -19.32 -13.24 -3.68
CA VAL A 489 -18.85 -11.85 -3.66
C VAL A 489 -17.66 -11.65 -4.57
N MET A 490 -17.76 -10.69 -5.46
CA MET A 490 -16.66 -10.16 -6.26
C MET A 490 -16.53 -8.66 -6.01
N MET A 491 -15.51 -8.27 -5.22
CA MET A 491 -15.26 -6.87 -4.89
C MET A 491 -14.37 -6.19 -5.93
N GLN A 492 -14.46 -4.86 -6.00
CA GLN A 492 -13.65 -4.06 -6.91
C GLN A 492 -12.15 -4.22 -6.64
N GLU A 493 -11.74 -4.21 -5.38
CA GLU A 493 -10.34 -4.41 -4.95
C GLU A 493 -10.25 -5.61 -4.01
N VAL A 494 -9.56 -6.66 -4.45
CA VAL A 494 -9.28 -7.86 -3.64
C VAL A 494 -7.80 -8.19 -3.69
N THR A 495 -7.20 -8.36 -2.54
CA THR A 495 -5.82 -8.86 -2.43
C THR A 495 -5.85 -10.37 -2.23
N LEU A 496 -5.59 -11.12 -3.29
CA LEU A 496 -5.50 -12.58 -3.27
C LEU A 496 -4.04 -13.04 -3.17
N PRO A 497 -3.78 -14.26 -2.66
CA PRO A 497 -2.45 -14.86 -2.63
C PRO A 497 -1.88 -14.99 -4.05
N GLN A 498 -0.80 -14.26 -4.33
CA GLN A 498 -0.22 -14.14 -5.66
C GLN A 498 0.44 -15.45 -6.15
N GLU A 499 0.88 -16.29 -5.22
CA GLU A 499 1.61 -17.53 -5.48
C GLU A 499 0.70 -18.69 -5.89
N LEU A 500 -0.60 -18.60 -5.54
CA LEU A 500 -1.54 -19.66 -5.83
C LEU A 500 -1.96 -19.65 -7.30
N LYS A 501 -2.21 -20.85 -7.85
CA LYS A 501 -2.84 -21.03 -9.15
C LYS A 501 -4.32 -20.67 -9.06
N VAL A 502 -4.94 -20.34 -10.19
CA VAL A 502 -6.38 -20.08 -10.24
C VAL A 502 -7.18 -21.27 -9.68
N ALA A 503 -6.85 -22.49 -10.06
CA ALA A 503 -7.50 -23.68 -9.51
C ALA A 503 -7.33 -23.81 -7.98
N GLU A 504 -6.17 -23.44 -7.43
CA GLU A 504 -5.94 -23.48 -5.98
C GLU A 504 -6.74 -22.40 -5.24
N LEU A 505 -6.93 -21.21 -5.84
CA LEU A 505 -7.78 -20.15 -5.30
C LEU A 505 -9.25 -20.54 -5.32
N VAL A 506 -9.72 -21.10 -6.43
CA VAL A 506 -11.09 -21.60 -6.56
C VAL A 506 -11.33 -22.73 -5.56
N GLU A 507 -10.40 -23.70 -5.42
CA GLU A 507 -10.53 -24.79 -4.46
C GLU A 507 -10.56 -24.32 -3.01
N LEU A 508 -9.70 -23.34 -2.67
CA LEU A 508 -9.73 -22.72 -1.37
C LEU A 508 -11.09 -22.07 -1.09
N THR A 509 -11.65 -21.37 -2.07
CA THR A 509 -12.95 -20.70 -1.91
C THR A 509 -14.08 -21.75 -1.81
N ARG A 510 -14.06 -22.79 -2.65
CA ARG A 510 -15.01 -23.91 -2.60
C ARG A 510 -15.06 -24.55 -1.22
N SER A 511 -13.93 -24.66 -0.53
CA SER A 511 -13.84 -25.28 0.81
C SER A 511 -14.64 -24.53 1.92
N TYR A 512 -15.10 -23.30 1.67
CA TYR A 512 -15.95 -22.57 2.59
C TYR A 512 -17.44 -22.86 2.43
N TYR A 513 -17.85 -23.53 1.36
CA TYR A 513 -19.25 -23.85 1.05
C TYR A 513 -19.54 -25.33 1.28
N ALA A 514 -20.75 -25.64 1.75
CA ALA A 514 -21.16 -27.01 2.03
C ALA A 514 -21.31 -27.84 0.75
N GLU A 515 -21.92 -27.26 -0.29
CA GLU A 515 -22.20 -27.90 -1.57
C GLU A 515 -21.70 -27.05 -2.74
N PRO A 516 -20.36 -26.93 -2.92
CA PRO A 516 -19.83 -26.14 -4.01
C PRO A 516 -19.95 -26.87 -5.34
N LEU A 517 -20.01 -26.14 -6.45
CA LEU A 517 -19.85 -26.68 -7.80
C LEU A 517 -18.54 -27.46 -7.91
N SER A 518 -18.51 -28.53 -8.71
CA SER A 518 -17.25 -29.19 -9.02
C SER A 518 -16.27 -28.23 -9.70
N MET A 519 -14.97 -28.44 -9.50
CA MET A 519 -13.93 -27.61 -10.12
C MET A 519 -14.13 -27.49 -11.63
N ARG A 520 -14.46 -28.62 -12.29
CA ARG A 520 -14.72 -28.64 -13.72
C ARG A 520 -15.88 -27.72 -14.12
N GLN A 521 -17.01 -27.80 -13.41
CA GLN A 521 -18.18 -26.94 -13.68
C GLN A 521 -17.86 -25.47 -13.51
N VAL A 522 -17.12 -25.08 -12.45
CA VAL A 522 -16.73 -23.70 -12.22
C VAL A 522 -15.88 -23.17 -13.38
N LEU A 523 -14.84 -23.92 -13.74
CA LEU A 523 -13.91 -23.51 -14.79
C LEU A 523 -14.59 -23.42 -16.16
N GLU A 524 -15.47 -24.39 -16.48
CA GLU A 524 -16.24 -24.40 -17.74
C GLU A 524 -17.22 -23.23 -17.80
N MET A 525 -18.02 -23.03 -16.76
CA MET A 525 -19.01 -21.96 -16.69
C MET A 525 -18.41 -20.57 -16.82
N THR A 526 -17.23 -20.35 -16.24
CA THR A 526 -16.56 -19.04 -16.23
C THR A 526 -15.51 -18.87 -17.32
N GLY A 527 -15.28 -19.90 -18.15
CA GLY A 527 -14.26 -19.87 -19.19
C GLY A 527 -12.83 -19.77 -18.68
N THR A 528 -12.59 -20.21 -17.44
CA THR A 528 -11.27 -20.07 -16.79
C THR A 528 -10.40 -21.32 -16.88
N GLN A 529 -10.79 -22.37 -17.63
CA GLN A 529 -9.98 -23.57 -17.83
C GLN A 529 -8.54 -23.26 -18.30
N PRO A 530 -8.29 -22.35 -19.26
CA PRO A 530 -6.94 -22.06 -19.72
C PRO A 530 -6.09 -21.35 -18.64
N LEU A 531 -6.74 -20.79 -17.63
CA LEU A 531 -6.10 -20.07 -16.54
C LEU A 531 -5.85 -20.96 -15.31
N ALA A 532 -6.49 -22.13 -15.22
CA ALA A 532 -6.52 -22.99 -14.03
C ALA A 532 -5.13 -23.30 -13.46
N ALA A 533 -4.16 -23.63 -14.31
CA ALA A 533 -2.78 -23.95 -13.93
C ALA A 533 -1.88 -22.71 -13.76
N ARG A 534 -2.36 -21.52 -14.13
CA ARG A 534 -1.57 -20.27 -14.06
C ARG A 534 -1.60 -19.68 -12.66
N ARG A 535 -0.47 -19.16 -12.19
CA ARG A 535 -0.39 -18.43 -10.92
C ARG A 535 -1.12 -17.08 -11.05
N TYR A 536 -1.83 -16.68 -10.00
CA TYR A 536 -2.60 -15.43 -9.97
C TYR A 536 -1.73 -14.19 -10.26
N ALA A 537 -0.48 -14.19 -9.78
CA ALA A 537 0.48 -13.12 -10.08
C ALA A 537 0.77 -12.94 -11.58
N LYS A 538 0.65 -14.01 -12.40
CA LYS A 538 0.97 -13.99 -13.83
C LYS A 538 -0.24 -13.68 -14.73
N LEU A 539 -1.38 -13.37 -14.13
CA LEU A 539 -2.59 -13.03 -14.86
C LEU A 539 -2.61 -11.53 -15.20
N SER A 540 -3.15 -11.21 -16.39
CA SER A 540 -3.53 -9.83 -16.71
C SER A 540 -4.66 -9.34 -15.81
N GLY A 541 -4.94 -8.03 -15.80
CA GLY A 541 -6.05 -7.45 -15.03
C GLY A 541 -7.39 -8.12 -15.34
N GLY A 542 -7.72 -8.29 -16.61
CA GLY A 542 -8.93 -8.99 -17.03
C GLY A 542 -8.97 -10.46 -16.62
N GLN A 543 -7.85 -11.20 -16.77
CA GLN A 543 -7.77 -12.59 -16.32
C GLN A 543 -7.91 -12.73 -14.80
N LYS A 544 -7.44 -11.75 -14.02
CA LYS A 544 -7.67 -11.69 -12.57
C LYS A 544 -9.15 -11.52 -12.26
N ARG A 545 -9.85 -10.68 -13.02
CA ARG A 545 -11.31 -10.51 -12.88
C ARG A 545 -12.06 -11.81 -13.18
N GLN A 546 -11.71 -12.52 -14.24
CA GLN A 546 -12.29 -13.83 -14.55
C GLN A 546 -12.05 -14.85 -13.41
N ALA A 547 -10.84 -14.90 -12.84
CA ALA A 547 -10.53 -15.76 -11.71
C ALA A 547 -11.32 -15.37 -10.44
N GLN A 548 -11.50 -14.09 -10.15
CA GLN A 548 -12.33 -13.59 -9.05
C GLN A 548 -13.79 -13.97 -9.24
N PHE A 549 -14.30 -13.85 -10.47
CA PHE A 549 -15.66 -14.26 -10.81
C PHE A 549 -15.86 -15.77 -10.60
N ALA A 550 -14.89 -16.60 -11.03
CA ALA A 550 -14.92 -18.03 -10.77
C ALA A 550 -14.98 -18.37 -9.26
N MET A 551 -14.24 -17.62 -8.44
CA MET A 551 -14.31 -17.76 -6.98
C MET A 551 -15.68 -17.33 -6.43
N ALA A 552 -16.27 -16.25 -6.95
CA ALA A 552 -17.55 -15.74 -6.47
C ALA A 552 -18.72 -16.70 -6.74
N VAL A 553 -18.68 -17.46 -7.84
CA VAL A 553 -19.77 -18.35 -8.26
C VAL A 553 -19.61 -19.79 -7.80
N CYS A 554 -18.43 -20.21 -7.33
CA CYS A 554 -18.10 -21.58 -7.04
C CYS A 554 -18.96 -22.24 -5.93
N GLY A 555 -19.55 -21.43 -5.03
CA GLY A 555 -20.39 -21.89 -3.93
C GLY A 555 -21.88 -22.04 -4.26
N GLN A 556 -22.30 -21.95 -5.51
CA GLN A 556 -23.72 -21.91 -5.93
C GLN A 556 -24.54 -20.87 -5.13
N PRO A 557 -24.14 -19.59 -5.18
CA PRO A 557 -24.78 -18.59 -4.32
C PRO A 557 -26.25 -18.35 -4.71
N ARG A 558 -27.11 -18.18 -3.70
CA ARG A 558 -28.49 -17.67 -3.88
C ARG A 558 -28.49 -16.20 -4.23
N LEU A 559 -27.44 -15.48 -3.78
CA LEU A 559 -27.27 -14.05 -3.96
C LEU A 559 -25.79 -13.75 -4.28
N LEU A 560 -25.55 -13.04 -5.36
CA LEU A 560 -24.21 -12.70 -5.86
C LEU A 560 -24.04 -11.17 -5.86
N PHE A 561 -22.96 -10.69 -5.25
CA PHE A 561 -22.55 -9.29 -5.29
C PHE A 561 -21.39 -9.12 -6.24
N LEU A 562 -21.54 -8.28 -7.25
CA LEU A 562 -20.54 -8.01 -8.29
C LEU A 562 -20.22 -6.52 -8.31
N ASP A 563 -19.04 -6.13 -7.81
CA ASP A 563 -18.60 -4.73 -7.79
C ASP A 563 -17.66 -4.47 -8.97
N GLU A 564 -18.20 -3.81 -10.03
CA GLU A 564 -17.53 -3.50 -11.29
C GLU A 564 -16.89 -4.74 -11.97
N PRO A 565 -17.63 -5.82 -12.24
CA PRO A 565 -17.06 -7.11 -12.62
C PRO A 565 -16.31 -7.09 -13.96
N THR A 566 -16.71 -6.25 -14.90
CA THR A 566 -16.16 -6.23 -16.26
C THR A 566 -15.09 -5.17 -16.49
N ALA A 567 -14.72 -4.43 -15.45
CA ALA A 567 -13.66 -3.42 -15.54
C ALA A 567 -12.33 -4.03 -16.00
N GLY A 568 -11.79 -3.52 -17.13
CA GLY A 568 -10.54 -4.00 -17.70
C GLY A 568 -10.61 -5.34 -18.46
N LEU A 569 -11.81 -5.87 -18.74
CA LEU A 569 -12.02 -6.97 -19.68
C LEU A 569 -12.01 -6.46 -21.13
N ASP A 570 -11.51 -7.29 -22.04
CA ASP A 570 -11.76 -7.12 -23.46
C ASP A 570 -13.23 -7.45 -23.81
N ILE A 571 -13.65 -7.09 -25.03
CA ILE A 571 -15.04 -7.24 -25.47
C ILE A 571 -15.51 -8.68 -25.37
N GLN A 572 -14.71 -9.66 -25.80
CA GLN A 572 -15.08 -11.08 -25.81
C GLN A 572 -15.20 -11.64 -24.39
N ALA A 573 -14.28 -11.32 -23.50
CA ALA A 573 -14.33 -11.74 -22.11
C ALA A 573 -15.53 -11.10 -21.37
N ARG A 574 -15.85 -9.82 -21.66
CA ARG A 574 -17.02 -9.13 -21.12
C ARG A 574 -18.32 -9.80 -21.54
N GLU A 575 -18.50 -10.08 -22.84
CA GLU A 575 -19.68 -10.76 -23.35
C GLU A 575 -19.83 -12.20 -22.80
N ALA A 576 -18.72 -12.92 -22.64
CA ALA A 576 -18.73 -14.24 -22.01
C ALA A 576 -19.18 -14.16 -20.56
N MET A 577 -18.71 -13.19 -19.79
CA MET A 577 -19.14 -12.95 -18.41
C MET A 577 -20.61 -12.57 -18.35
N TRP A 578 -21.10 -11.71 -19.23
CA TRP A 578 -22.52 -11.34 -19.30
C TRP A 578 -23.43 -12.54 -19.59
N ARG A 579 -23.01 -13.44 -20.48
CA ARG A 579 -23.75 -14.70 -20.71
C ARG A 579 -23.84 -15.52 -19.44
N THR A 580 -22.73 -15.71 -18.75
CA THR A 580 -22.71 -16.47 -17.49
C THR A 580 -23.57 -15.81 -16.40
N ILE A 581 -23.57 -14.49 -16.31
CA ILE A 581 -24.44 -13.74 -15.38
C ILE A 581 -25.92 -13.99 -15.70
N ARG A 582 -26.32 -13.91 -16.96
CA ARG A 582 -27.71 -14.20 -17.38
C ARG A 582 -28.10 -15.65 -17.08
N ASP A 583 -27.21 -16.61 -17.32
CA ASP A 583 -27.44 -18.02 -17.01
C ASP A 583 -27.61 -18.26 -15.49
N LEU A 584 -26.87 -17.52 -14.66
CA LEU A 584 -27.03 -17.60 -13.20
C LEU A 584 -28.39 -17.04 -12.75
N VAL A 585 -28.83 -15.91 -13.30
CA VAL A 585 -30.15 -15.34 -13.01
C VAL A 585 -31.25 -16.29 -13.47
N ALA A 586 -31.15 -16.84 -14.67
CA ALA A 586 -32.11 -17.81 -15.19
C ALA A 586 -32.22 -19.09 -14.33
N ARG A 587 -31.17 -19.44 -13.59
CA ARG A 587 -31.15 -20.55 -12.60
C ARG A 587 -31.63 -20.12 -11.20
N GLY A 588 -32.09 -18.88 -11.04
CA GLY A 588 -32.67 -18.36 -9.79
C GLY A 588 -31.66 -17.73 -8.84
N CYS A 589 -30.42 -17.45 -9.26
CA CYS A 589 -29.48 -16.63 -8.51
C CYS A 589 -29.88 -15.17 -8.63
N SER A 590 -29.96 -14.45 -7.52
CA SER A 590 -30.20 -13.01 -7.53
C SER A 590 -28.88 -12.26 -7.50
N ILE A 591 -28.81 -11.11 -8.16
CA ILE A 591 -27.53 -10.40 -8.34
C ILE A 591 -27.67 -8.92 -8.01
N VAL A 592 -26.75 -8.39 -7.21
CA VAL A 592 -26.48 -6.96 -7.08
C VAL A 592 -25.23 -6.63 -7.87
N LEU A 593 -25.37 -5.82 -8.89
CA LEU A 593 -24.31 -5.41 -9.80
C LEU A 593 -24.03 -3.92 -9.64
N THR A 594 -22.79 -3.52 -9.33
CA THR A 594 -22.40 -2.12 -9.53
C THR A 594 -21.62 -2.00 -10.83
N THR A 595 -21.90 -0.96 -11.57
CA THR A 595 -21.14 -0.65 -12.77
C THR A 595 -21.17 0.85 -13.07
N HIS A 596 -20.17 1.32 -13.78
CA HIS A 596 -20.16 2.63 -14.43
C HIS A 596 -20.37 2.51 -15.95
N TYR A 597 -20.44 1.29 -16.49
CA TYR A 597 -20.80 1.02 -17.88
C TYR A 597 -22.32 0.87 -17.97
N LEU A 598 -22.98 1.89 -18.49
CA LEU A 598 -24.46 1.92 -18.61
C LEU A 598 -24.97 0.83 -19.54
N GLU A 599 -24.21 0.49 -20.59
CA GLU A 599 -24.49 -0.63 -21.49
C GLU A 599 -24.59 -1.98 -20.75
N GLU A 600 -23.82 -2.17 -19.67
CA GLU A 600 -23.86 -3.37 -18.85
C GLU A 600 -25.17 -3.47 -18.08
N ALA A 601 -25.61 -2.36 -17.49
CA ALA A 601 -26.89 -2.29 -16.81
C ALA A 601 -28.05 -2.50 -17.79
N GLU A 602 -28.01 -1.88 -18.99
CA GLU A 602 -29.00 -2.08 -20.05
C GLU A 602 -29.11 -3.53 -20.54
N ALA A 603 -27.95 -4.21 -20.62
CA ALA A 603 -27.89 -5.58 -21.11
C ALA A 603 -28.32 -6.63 -20.08
N LEU A 604 -28.19 -6.36 -18.79
CA LEU A 604 -28.28 -7.37 -17.74
C LEU A 604 -29.37 -7.10 -16.70
N ALA A 605 -29.70 -5.82 -16.40
CA ALA A 605 -30.51 -5.50 -15.23
C ALA A 605 -32.01 -5.67 -15.49
N ASP A 606 -32.70 -6.28 -14.54
CA ASP A 606 -34.15 -6.25 -14.44
C ASP A 606 -34.63 -4.91 -13.85
N ARG A 607 -33.87 -4.41 -12.85
CA ARG A 607 -34.14 -3.11 -12.22
C ARG A 607 -32.83 -2.34 -12.03
N VAL A 608 -32.95 -1.04 -12.05
CA VAL A 608 -31.84 -0.09 -11.88
C VAL A 608 -32.16 0.81 -10.68
N ALA A 609 -31.18 0.94 -9.78
CA ALA A 609 -31.17 1.89 -8.70
C ALA A 609 -30.10 2.95 -8.96
N VAL A 610 -30.47 4.22 -9.04
CA VAL A 610 -29.55 5.34 -9.27
C VAL A 610 -29.27 6.04 -7.97
N LEU A 611 -27.98 6.05 -7.56
CA LEU A 611 -27.48 6.74 -6.38
C LEU A 611 -26.76 8.04 -6.79
N SER A 612 -27.06 9.13 -6.08
CA SER A 612 -26.33 10.39 -6.17
C SER A 612 -26.16 10.99 -4.77
N SER A 613 -24.93 11.44 -4.43
CA SER A 613 -24.63 12.10 -3.15
C SER A 613 -25.14 11.33 -1.92
N GLY A 614 -25.06 9.99 -1.95
CA GLY A 614 -25.53 9.11 -0.86
C GLY A 614 -27.03 8.87 -0.81
N ARG A 615 -27.83 9.36 -1.76
CA ARG A 615 -29.28 9.19 -1.80
C ARG A 615 -29.69 8.35 -3.02
N LEU A 616 -30.78 7.60 -2.86
CA LEU A 616 -31.44 6.91 -3.96
C LEU A 616 -32.34 7.93 -4.68
N ILE A 617 -31.98 8.27 -5.92
CA ILE A 617 -32.71 9.27 -6.71
C ILE A 617 -33.70 8.66 -7.68
N ALA A 618 -33.48 7.40 -8.12
CA ALA A 618 -34.44 6.68 -8.97
C ALA A 618 -34.29 5.17 -8.73
N LEU A 619 -35.41 4.44 -8.84
CA LEU A 619 -35.47 2.98 -8.73
C LEU A 619 -36.62 2.49 -9.63
N GLY A 620 -36.31 1.65 -10.59
CA GLY A 620 -37.30 1.11 -11.53
C GLY A 620 -36.70 0.13 -12.52
N THR A 621 -37.48 -0.38 -13.45
CA THR A 621 -37.00 -1.15 -14.61
C THR A 621 -36.13 -0.27 -15.52
N VAL A 622 -35.34 -0.88 -16.39
CA VAL A 622 -34.53 -0.14 -17.37
C VAL A 622 -35.40 0.78 -18.21
N ASP A 623 -36.61 0.31 -18.64
CA ASP A 623 -37.52 1.09 -19.44
C ASP A 623 -38.18 2.24 -18.65
N GLU A 624 -38.52 2.05 -17.38
CA GLU A 624 -39.01 3.11 -16.49
C GLU A 624 -37.98 4.22 -16.32
N ILE A 625 -36.71 3.85 -16.09
CA ILE A 625 -35.61 4.82 -15.94
C ILE A 625 -35.36 5.58 -17.26
N ARG A 626 -35.40 4.88 -18.40
CA ARG A 626 -35.35 5.54 -19.73
C ARG A 626 -36.50 6.47 -19.97
N GLY A 627 -37.71 6.12 -19.49
CA GLY A 627 -38.93 6.90 -19.63
C GLY A 627 -38.93 8.24 -18.88
N VAL A 628 -38.01 8.42 -17.89
CA VAL A 628 -37.86 9.73 -17.21
C VAL A 628 -37.40 10.81 -18.19
N VAL A 629 -36.66 10.44 -19.24
CA VAL A 629 -36.30 11.36 -20.33
C VAL A 629 -37.31 11.21 -21.45
N SER A 630 -38.31 12.08 -21.48
CA SER A 630 -39.37 12.13 -22.53
C SER A 630 -38.87 12.48 -23.94
N ARG A 631 -37.54 12.45 -24.17
CA ARG A 631 -36.94 12.92 -25.43
C ARG A 631 -36.50 11.73 -26.27
N LYS A 632 -36.82 11.75 -27.56
CA LYS A 632 -36.36 10.79 -28.57
C LYS A 632 -35.31 11.43 -29.48
N GLU A 633 -34.31 10.66 -29.89
CA GLU A 633 -33.31 11.09 -30.87
C GLU A 633 -33.72 10.62 -32.27
N ILE A 634 -33.79 11.55 -33.22
CA ILE A 634 -34.06 11.28 -34.63
C ILE A 634 -32.77 11.53 -35.38
N ARG A 635 -32.27 10.54 -36.09
CA ARG A 635 -31.11 10.63 -36.97
C ARG A 635 -31.54 10.40 -38.41
N CYS A 636 -31.14 11.29 -39.30
CA CYS A 636 -31.45 11.12 -40.71
C CYS A 636 -30.43 11.83 -41.59
N THR A 637 -30.39 11.44 -42.87
CA THR A 637 -29.71 12.17 -43.93
C THR A 637 -30.76 13.06 -44.60
N SER A 638 -30.64 14.41 -44.46
CA SER A 638 -31.60 15.38 -44.91
C SER A 638 -30.93 16.57 -45.55
N SER A 639 -31.60 17.21 -46.49
CA SER A 639 -31.21 18.50 -47.09
C SER A 639 -31.50 19.71 -46.20
N LEU A 640 -32.38 19.54 -45.17
CA LEU A 640 -32.77 20.60 -44.25
C LEU A 640 -31.62 21.02 -43.33
N SER A 641 -31.49 22.32 -43.07
CA SER A 641 -30.51 22.82 -42.13
C SER A 641 -30.91 22.55 -40.66
N ALA A 642 -29.94 22.36 -39.80
CA ALA A 642 -30.20 22.16 -38.36
C ALA A 642 -30.88 23.39 -37.71
N GLU A 643 -30.59 24.59 -38.22
CA GLU A 643 -31.21 25.85 -37.76
C GLU A 643 -32.70 25.89 -38.06
N LEU A 644 -33.12 25.45 -39.25
CA LEU A 644 -34.53 25.37 -39.63
C LEU A 644 -35.29 24.37 -38.76
N VAL A 645 -34.69 23.21 -38.48
CA VAL A 645 -35.35 22.16 -37.71
C VAL A 645 -35.37 22.47 -36.22
N ARG A 646 -34.41 23.25 -35.72
CA ARG A 646 -34.37 23.67 -34.32
C ARG A 646 -35.59 24.48 -33.85
N VAL A 647 -36.21 25.22 -34.74
CA VAL A 647 -37.38 26.05 -34.42
C VAL A 647 -38.70 25.30 -34.53
N TRP A 648 -38.69 24.01 -34.90
CA TRP A 648 -39.94 23.24 -35.02
C TRP A 648 -40.54 22.89 -33.66
N PRO A 649 -41.87 22.84 -33.55
CA PRO A 649 -42.55 22.44 -32.34
C PRO A 649 -42.07 21.04 -31.87
N GLY A 650 -41.77 20.91 -30.58
CA GLY A 650 -41.32 19.64 -29.99
C GLY A 650 -39.85 19.31 -30.16
N VAL A 651 -39.06 20.09 -30.91
CA VAL A 651 -37.62 19.96 -31.04
C VAL A 651 -36.93 20.71 -29.92
N THR A 652 -36.07 20.01 -29.16
CA THR A 652 -35.27 20.61 -28.09
C THR A 652 -33.85 20.92 -28.54
N GLN A 653 -33.32 20.13 -29.45
CA GLN A 653 -31.98 20.34 -30.01
C GLN A 653 -31.92 19.80 -31.45
N ALA A 654 -31.22 20.48 -32.33
CA ALA A 654 -30.86 19.98 -33.65
C ALA A 654 -29.41 20.33 -33.95
N SER A 655 -28.64 19.35 -34.46
CA SER A 655 -27.25 19.49 -34.86
C SER A 655 -27.01 18.74 -36.17
N ARG A 656 -25.99 19.18 -36.94
CA ARG A 656 -25.60 18.53 -38.18
C ARG A 656 -24.15 18.07 -38.08
N ASP A 657 -23.94 16.81 -38.38
CA ASP A 657 -22.61 16.23 -38.52
C ASP A 657 -22.43 15.70 -39.95
N ALA A 658 -21.61 16.39 -40.70
CA ALA A 658 -21.42 16.15 -42.13
C ALA A 658 -22.78 16.17 -42.92
N ARG A 659 -23.28 15.01 -43.32
CA ARG A 659 -24.55 14.85 -44.03
C ARG A 659 -25.71 14.38 -43.14
N ARG A 660 -25.45 14.02 -41.89
CA ARG A 660 -26.45 13.53 -40.94
C ARG A 660 -27.00 14.66 -40.09
N LEU A 661 -28.30 14.70 -39.98
CA LEU A 661 -29.03 15.57 -39.09
C LEU A 661 -29.44 14.78 -37.86
N ASN A 662 -29.03 15.25 -36.70
CA ASN A 662 -29.38 14.67 -35.40
C ASN A 662 -30.35 15.64 -34.70
N ILE A 663 -31.52 15.16 -34.35
CA ILE A 663 -32.61 15.97 -33.75
C ILE A 663 -33.00 15.30 -32.44
N THR A 664 -33.10 16.06 -31.37
CA THR A 664 -33.67 15.62 -30.08
C THR A 664 -35.06 16.28 -29.95
N ALA A 665 -36.09 15.45 -29.79
CA ALA A 665 -37.48 15.94 -29.77
C ALA A 665 -38.29 15.27 -28.65
N VAL A 666 -39.23 16.02 -28.07
CA VAL A 666 -40.19 15.51 -27.08
C VAL A 666 -41.32 14.75 -27.79
N ASP A 667 -41.76 15.24 -28.94
CA ASP A 667 -42.73 14.57 -29.81
C ASP A 667 -42.05 14.19 -31.13
N ALA A 668 -41.32 13.07 -31.10
CA ALA A 668 -40.56 12.59 -32.24
C ALA A 668 -41.48 12.19 -33.41
N GLU A 669 -42.66 11.68 -33.13
CA GLU A 669 -43.66 11.27 -34.14
C GLU A 669 -44.18 12.46 -34.96
N ALA A 670 -44.42 13.60 -34.33
CA ALA A 670 -44.79 14.83 -35.01
C ALA A 670 -43.62 15.38 -35.86
N VAL A 671 -42.40 15.39 -35.27
CA VAL A 671 -41.18 15.85 -35.95
C VAL A 671 -40.85 14.96 -37.16
N VAL A 672 -40.98 13.63 -37.05
CA VAL A 672 -40.76 12.70 -38.17
C VAL A 672 -41.77 12.94 -39.29
N ARG A 673 -43.06 13.14 -38.97
CA ARG A 673 -44.07 13.47 -39.98
C ARG A 673 -43.71 14.76 -40.69
N GLN A 674 -43.26 15.78 -39.99
CA GLN A 674 -42.85 17.05 -40.55
C GLN A 674 -41.57 16.92 -41.40
N LEU A 675 -40.58 16.10 -40.99
CA LEU A 675 -39.38 15.78 -41.79
C LEU A 675 -39.74 15.14 -43.12
N LEU A 676 -40.63 14.12 -43.11
CA LEU A 676 -41.08 13.41 -44.30
C LEU A 676 -41.88 14.31 -45.24
N ALA A 677 -42.61 15.26 -44.70
CA ALA A 677 -43.37 16.23 -45.49
C ALA A 677 -42.50 17.35 -46.10
N SER A 678 -41.38 17.71 -45.40
CA SER A 678 -40.55 18.86 -45.78
C SER A 678 -39.33 18.49 -46.63
N ASP A 679 -38.90 17.21 -46.68
CA ASP A 679 -37.75 16.76 -47.44
C ASP A 679 -37.99 15.42 -48.14
N ALA A 680 -38.31 15.50 -49.44
CA ALA A 680 -38.47 14.32 -50.31
C ALA A 680 -37.18 13.51 -50.52
N THR A 681 -36.01 14.06 -50.14
CA THR A 681 -34.68 13.42 -50.27
C THR A 681 -34.23 12.75 -49.00
N LEU A 682 -35.06 12.72 -47.95
CA LEU A 682 -34.77 12.12 -46.64
C LEU A 682 -34.39 10.65 -46.79
N ARG A 683 -33.27 10.28 -46.19
CA ARG A 683 -32.76 8.90 -46.15
C ARG A 683 -32.25 8.54 -44.76
N ASP A 684 -32.09 7.24 -44.54
CA ASP A 684 -31.47 6.67 -43.31
C ASP A 684 -32.15 7.21 -42.03
N LEU A 685 -33.52 7.32 -42.08
CA LEU A 685 -34.30 7.78 -40.92
C LEU A 685 -34.27 6.71 -39.82
N GLU A 686 -33.74 7.09 -38.69
CA GLU A 686 -33.68 6.27 -37.48
C GLU A 686 -34.25 7.08 -36.31
N VAL A 687 -35.18 6.48 -35.58
CA VAL A 687 -35.75 7.08 -34.36
C VAL A 687 -35.35 6.20 -33.19
N ARG A 688 -34.58 6.76 -32.28
CA ARG A 688 -34.13 6.08 -31.07
C ARG A 688 -34.74 6.70 -29.83
N GLN A 689 -35.17 5.88 -28.91
CA GLN A 689 -35.44 6.34 -27.55
C GLN A 689 -34.13 6.73 -26.86
N ALA A 690 -34.16 7.71 -25.97
CA ALA A 690 -33.02 8.05 -25.13
C ALA A 690 -32.49 6.78 -24.43
N GLY A 691 -31.19 6.55 -24.48
CA GLY A 691 -30.58 5.45 -23.79
C GLY A 691 -30.54 5.68 -22.27
N LEU A 692 -30.13 4.65 -21.53
CA LEU A 692 -29.93 4.78 -20.07
C LEU A 692 -28.87 5.85 -19.74
N ALA A 693 -27.94 6.14 -20.66
CA ALA A 693 -26.91 7.15 -20.50
C ALA A 693 -27.46 8.58 -20.40
N GLU A 694 -28.40 8.92 -21.27
CA GLU A 694 -29.05 10.23 -21.28
C GLU A 694 -29.97 10.38 -20.07
N ALA A 695 -30.73 9.33 -19.73
CA ALA A 695 -31.59 9.30 -18.55
C ALA A 695 -30.78 9.47 -17.26
N PHE A 696 -29.66 8.76 -17.15
CA PHE A 696 -28.73 8.85 -16.00
C PHE A 696 -28.12 10.26 -15.87
N ALA A 697 -27.71 10.87 -17.00
CA ALA A 697 -27.15 12.22 -17.01
C ALA A 697 -28.15 13.28 -16.54
N GLU A 698 -29.43 13.16 -16.94
CA GLU A 698 -30.51 14.09 -16.55
C GLU A 698 -30.82 13.95 -15.05
N LEU A 699 -31.06 12.71 -14.58
CA LEU A 699 -31.34 12.41 -13.17
C LEU A 699 -30.22 12.89 -12.23
N THR A 700 -28.96 12.77 -12.66
CA THR A 700 -27.81 13.20 -11.83
C THR A 700 -27.57 14.72 -11.86
N LYS A 701 -28.04 15.44 -12.92
CA LYS A 701 -28.01 16.90 -12.97
C LYS A 701 -29.07 17.53 -12.08
N GLU A 702 -30.27 16.96 -12.03
CA GLU A 702 -31.36 17.45 -11.17
C GLU A 702 -31.07 17.24 -9.67
N ALA A 703 -30.20 16.26 -9.33
CA ALA A 703 -29.83 15.90 -7.97
C ALA A 703 -28.55 16.60 -7.46
N ALA A 704 -27.84 17.35 -8.30
CA ALA A 704 -26.62 18.10 -7.99
C ALA A 704 -26.92 19.55 -7.66
#